data_6ec804b01bd2512ba19726d691f81fb0
#
_entry.id   6ec804b01bd2512ba19726d691f81fb0
#
_cell.length_a   1.000
_cell.length_b   1.000
_cell.length_c   1.000
_cell.angle_alpha   90.00
_cell.angle_beta   90.00
_cell.angle_gamma   90.00
#
_symmetry.space_group_name_H-M   'P 1'
#
loop_
_entity.id
_entity.type
_entity.pdbx_description
1 polymer ?
#
loop_
_entity_poly.entity_id
_entity_poly.type
_entity_poly.pdbx_seq_one_letter_code
_entity_poly.pdbx_strand_id
1 'polypeptide(L)'
;MEKFYKRSMGLTLAMLLAATIAYSQTTISGTVKDAVSGDGLAGVNIVVKGRVVGTITNTRGEFSLSVNQAPPLTLVFSFIGYSTQEIEIADANTSGLDISLVESTMLGQEVVVSASRMEESILQSPVTIEKMDILGVQNTASDNYYKGLINMKGLDMTTSSINFQIINARGFNSTGNTRFVQLTDGMDTQAPALNFPIGNLNGPSELDVESVEFIPGAASALYGPNAFNGILLVNSKSPFEYQGLSAFAKYSMNHIGGPSSLGNEGISDPIGPSSAQPMFEGALRYAKAFNNKFAFKIALSYSEATDWYGTNLQDKTPERQGALSFNPGADRVHAFGDEVANSLGLVRLSLAPALASTPLAPFVQWLPDQTVSRTPYEERHLVDYNAKNVKANIGLNYRLTDKIELSYLLNYGAGTSVYTGAQRYSLKDFNIQQHKLELKGANFFLRGYTTIEDSGESYIADLTGILINDSWKNNTAWFTDYSVGYLSYLANLAGQGQYNPANAPTVAQQEGAHNFARSQADVGRLLPGTPEFEAAKSTARSKTIPAGSLFNDKTRLYHAEGQYNFVNQIDFMELVAGASYRLYDLQSNGTIFADTAGNDITIQEIGAYVQAAKKIFSDKLKITGSIRWDKNENFDAQVNPRISGVYSITPSSNFRLSYQTGFRMPTTQNQHIDLNAVSARLIGGLPQYAEARNVLQYAYDLRSVVAYTAGVAAGAAAGNPTAIGDPNNLALLVPITSIEPVKPEQVKSIEVGYKGLLGEKLLIDLVYYRNEYNDFIASQFIRKASGVIDIEGMPTDPTYNFDPRTEQNIRNAQTLLTPITTIGQENTFSIPTNVDRKLTAQGFAIGLDYSLPKGYKIGGNYNWNKLSDAEQLAADGFLAEFNTPEHKYNITFSNRKVTDRIGFNIAYRWQDEFLWESSFAQGKVPAIGTLDAQVSYRLKDVKSLIKIGGSNLTNERYVLNYGGPTLGAIYYLSVTFDQLMK
;
A
#
# COMPACT_ATOMS: atom_id res chain seq x y z
N MET A 1 39.70 -68.27 -16.78
CA MET A 1 40.07 -67.04 -17.45
C MET A 1 39.00 -65.99 -17.38
N GLU A 2 37.74 -66.30 -17.48
CA GLU A 2 36.62 -65.34 -17.45
C GLU A 2 36.48 -64.59 -16.12
N LYS A 3 36.68 -65.21 -15.00
CA LYS A 3 36.65 -64.57 -13.66
C LYS A 3 37.82 -63.58 -13.41
N PHE A 4 38.95 -63.77 -14.08
CA PHE A 4 40.14 -62.93 -13.99
C PHE A 4 39.96 -61.67 -14.81
N TYR A 5 39.36 -61.79 -16.00
CA TYR A 5 38.99 -60.60 -16.85
C TYR A 5 37.94 -59.71 -16.22
N LYS A 6 36.89 -60.26 -15.58
CA LYS A 6 35.85 -59.47 -14.91
C LYS A 6 36.36 -58.70 -13.68
N ARG A 7 37.36 -59.30 -12.95
CA ARG A 7 38.01 -58.62 -11.84
C ARG A 7 38.98 -57.51 -12.28
N SER A 8 39.73 -57.75 -13.35
CA SER A 8 40.63 -56.72 -13.86
C SER A 8 39.90 -55.60 -14.53
N MET A 9 38.81 -55.86 -15.25
CA MET A 9 37.95 -54.81 -15.81
C MET A 9 37.24 -53.99 -14.74
N GLY A 10 36.83 -54.62 -13.63
CA GLY A 10 36.27 -53.90 -12.44
C GLY A 10 37.30 -53.01 -11.74
N LEU A 11 38.57 -53.48 -11.61
CA LEU A 11 39.65 -52.67 -11.06
C LEU A 11 40.08 -51.53 -11.99
N THR A 12 40.09 -51.74 -13.27
CA THR A 12 40.41 -50.70 -14.28
C THR A 12 39.29 -49.66 -14.36
N LEU A 13 38.04 -50.06 -14.24
CA LEU A 13 36.89 -49.14 -14.17
C LEU A 13 36.89 -48.35 -12.84
N ALA A 14 37.24 -48.97 -11.72
CA ALA A 14 37.40 -48.32 -10.43
C ALA A 14 38.62 -47.37 -10.41
N MET A 15 39.73 -47.69 -11.08
CA MET A 15 40.86 -46.77 -11.23
C MET A 15 40.57 -45.64 -12.21
N LEU A 16 39.82 -45.87 -13.27
CA LEU A 16 39.34 -44.82 -14.17
C LEU A 16 38.33 -43.90 -13.45
N LEU A 17 37.42 -44.40 -12.63
CA LEU A 17 36.55 -43.62 -11.78
C LEU A 17 37.30 -42.86 -10.66
N ALA A 18 38.37 -43.43 -10.10
CA ALA A 18 39.24 -42.75 -9.14
C ALA A 18 40.13 -41.68 -9.78
N ALA A 19 40.56 -41.85 -11.02
CA ALA A 19 41.33 -40.86 -11.78
C ALA A 19 40.50 -39.62 -12.20
N THR A 20 39.20 -39.74 -12.27
CA THR A 20 38.30 -38.58 -12.58
C THR A 20 37.99 -37.69 -11.37
N ILE A 21 38.49 -38.00 -10.16
CA ILE A 21 38.24 -37.22 -8.92
C ILE A 21 39.47 -36.38 -8.50
N ALA A 22 40.48 -36.25 -9.34
CA ALA A 22 41.55 -35.27 -9.12
C ALA A 22 41.06 -33.86 -9.52
N TYR A 23 40.17 -33.28 -8.74
CA TYR A 23 39.84 -31.87 -8.87
C TYR A 23 41.08 -31.04 -8.49
N SER A 24 41.57 -30.22 -9.41
CA SER A 24 42.57 -29.20 -9.11
C SER A 24 41.96 -28.19 -8.13
N GLN A 25 42.34 -28.27 -6.89
CA GLN A 25 41.94 -27.34 -5.85
C GLN A 25 42.86 -26.11 -5.98
N THR A 26 42.22 -24.92 -6.13
CA THR A 26 42.91 -23.63 -6.11
C THR A 26 42.75 -23.01 -4.73
N THR A 27 43.87 -22.69 -4.07
CA THR A 27 43.88 -22.00 -2.78
C THR A 27 44.47 -20.60 -2.96
N ILE A 28 43.69 -19.60 -2.52
CA ILE A 28 44.03 -18.20 -2.68
C ILE A 28 43.98 -17.54 -1.31
N SER A 29 45.02 -16.78 -0.94
CA SER A 29 45.05 -16.02 0.33
C SER A 29 45.72 -14.68 0.16
N GLY A 30 45.35 -13.74 1.00
CA GLY A 30 45.87 -12.39 0.92
C GLY A 30 45.28 -11.48 2.00
N THR A 31 45.52 -10.17 1.83
CA THR A 31 45.05 -9.09 2.71
C THR A 31 44.36 -8.04 1.86
N VAL A 32 43.24 -7.51 2.33
CA VAL A 32 42.52 -6.38 1.72
C VAL A 32 42.62 -5.19 2.65
N LYS A 33 43.03 -4.03 2.13
CA LYS A 33 43.33 -2.80 2.88
C LYS A 33 42.58 -1.61 2.28
N ASP A 34 42.35 -0.60 3.10
CA ASP A 34 41.98 0.73 2.63
C ASP A 34 43.15 1.39 1.91
N ALA A 35 42.92 1.89 0.69
CA ALA A 35 43.98 2.46 -0.15
C ALA A 35 44.58 3.75 0.41
N VAL A 36 43.88 4.48 1.29
CA VAL A 36 44.31 5.77 1.86
C VAL A 36 44.90 5.59 3.25
N SER A 37 44.23 4.85 4.15
CA SER A 37 44.69 4.66 5.53
C SER A 37 45.67 3.50 5.67
N GLY A 38 45.66 2.51 4.75
CA GLY A 38 46.44 1.28 4.84
C GLY A 38 45.89 0.28 5.86
N ASP A 39 44.76 0.60 6.53
CA ASP A 39 44.16 -0.28 7.53
C ASP A 39 43.51 -1.52 6.86
N GLY A 40 43.64 -2.68 7.49
CA GLY A 40 43.00 -3.90 7.02
C GLY A 40 41.47 -3.80 7.04
N LEU A 41 40.81 -4.07 5.92
CA LEU A 41 39.38 -3.99 5.78
C LEU A 41 38.71 -5.34 6.17
N ALA A 42 38.00 -5.32 7.28
CA ALA A 42 37.27 -6.49 7.79
C ALA A 42 35.89 -6.65 7.13
N GLY A 43 35.53 -7.85 6.66
CA GLY A 43 34.24 -8.12 6.08
C GLY A 43 34.13 -7.78 4.58
N VAL A 44 35.25 -7.63 3.87
CA VAL A 44 35.27 -7.53 2.41
C VAL A 44 34.79 -8.84 1.84
N ASN A 45 33.79 -8.80 0.98
CA ASN A 45 33.26 -9.95 0.27
C ASN A 45 34.18 -10.29 -0.94
N ILE A 46 34.57 -11.54 -1.06
CA ILE A 46 35.48 -12.04 -2.10
C ILE A 46 34.81 -13.24 -2.76
N VAL A 47 34.34 -13.09 -3.99
CA VAL A 47 33.56 -14.10 -4.71
C VAL A 47 34.27 -14.49 -6.01
N VAL A 48 34.20 -15.76 -6.40
CA VAL A 48 34.62 -16.21 -7.73
C VAL A 48 33.58 -15.78 -8.75
N LYS A 49 33.96 -14.98 -9.74
CA LYS A 49 33.05 -14.45 -10.78
C LYS A 49 32.30 -15.59 -11.49
N GLY A 50 30.95 -15.47 -11.55
CA GLY A 50 30.09 -16.47 -12.14
C GLY A 50 29.88 -17.73 -11.29
N ARG A 51 30.19 -17.68 -9.99
CA ARG A 51 29.95 -18.76 -9.02
C ARG A 51 29.30 -18.24 -7.73
N VAL A 52 28.72 -19.16 -6.95
CA VAL A 52 28.19 -18.86 -5.61
C VAL A 52 29.22 -19.07 -4.48
N VAL A 53 30.46 -19.43 -4.81
CA VAL A 53 31.52 -19.66 -3.84
C VAL A 53 32.34 -18.39 -3.61
N GLY A 54 32.59 -18.06 -2.35
CA GLY A 54 33.41 -16.92 -1.93
C GLY A 54 33.80 -17.02 -0.46
N THR A 55 34.51 -16.00 0.03
CA THR A 55 34.93 -15.84 1.42
C THR A 55 34.84 -14.39 1.83
N ILE A 56 35.02 -14.09 3.11
CA ILE A 56 35.13 -12.72 3.62
C ILE A 56 36.43 -12.51 4.37
N THR A 57 36.91 -11.27 4.41
CA THR A 57 38.09 -10.91 5.20
C THR A 57 37.82 -10.96 6.69
N ASN A 58 38.83 -11.34 7.50
CA ASN A 58 38.78 -11.27 8.94
C ASN A 58 38.99 -9.84 9.48
N THR A 59 39.11 -9.69 10.81
CA THR A 59 39.26 -8.36 11.47
C THR A 59 40.58 -7.64 11.13
N ARG A 60 41.55 -8.35 10.52
CA ARG A 60 42.83 -7.79 10.05
C ARG A 60 42.86 -7.56 8.55
N GLY A 61 41.74 -7.80 7.86
CA GLY A 61 41.64 -7.74 6.40
C GLY A 61 42.18 -8.97 5.69
N GLU A 62 42.57 -10.04 6.42
CA GLU A 62 43.14 -11.28 5.81
C GLU A 62 42.00 -12.20 5.33
N PHE A 63 42.24 -12.89 4.22
CA PHE A 63 41.32 -13.90 3.67
C PHE A 63 42.04 -15.15 3.23
N SER A 64 41.28 -16.25 3.18
CA SER A 64 41.66 -17.50 2.53
C SER A 64 40.45 -18.09 1.86
N LEU A 65 40.61 -18.51 0.60
CA LEU A 65 39.57 -19.11 -0.23
C LEU A 65 40.12 -20.35 -0.92
N SER A 66 39.41 -21.47 -0.78
CA SER A 66 39.70 -22.68 -1.51
C SER A 66 38.56 -23.01 -2.44
N VAL A 67 38.84 -23.23 -3.72
CA VAL A 67 37.84 -23.51 -4.75
C VAL A 67 38.21 -24.74 -5.59
N ASN A 68 37.24 -25.54 -5.96
CA ASN A 68 37.42 -26.71 -6.81
C ASN A 68 37.39 -26.33 -8.30
N GLN A 69 38.31 -25.44 -8.69
CA GLN A 69 38.46 -24.98 -10.08
C GLN A 69 39.92 -24.69 -10.36
N ALA A 70 40.41 -25.14 -11.52
CA ALA A 70 41.73 -24.76 -12.02
C ALA A 70 41.70 -23.30 -12.51
N PRO A 71 42.81 -22.54 -12.33
CA PRO A 71 42.98 -21.23 -12.97
C PRO A 71 42.93 -21.32 -14.51
N PRO A 72 42.67 -20.21 -15.23
CA PRO A 72 42.43 -18.86 -14.67
C PRO A 72 41.03 -18.69 -14.08
N LEU A 73 40.95 -17.93 -13.01
CA LEU A 73 39.66 -17.53 -12.43
C LEU A 73 39.73 -16.06 -11.99
N THR A 74 38.61 -15.37 -11.97
CA THR A 74 38.53 -13.97 -11.54
C THR A 74 37.88 -13.89 -10.15
N LEU A 75 38.57 -13.24 -9.21
CA LEU A 75 38.01 -12.88 -7.91
C LEU A 75 37.43 -11.45 -7.98
N VAL A 76 36.21 -11.30 -7.44
CA VAL A 76 35.54 -10.02 -7.29
C VAL A 76 35.62 -9.61 -5.81
N PHE A 77 36.29 -8.52 -5.53
CA PHE A 77 36.42 -7.94 -4.20
C PHE A 77 35.40 -6.80 -4.06
N SER A 78 34.44 -6.93 -3.17
CA SER A 78 33.44 -5.91 -2.92
C SER A 78 33.31 -5.60 -1.45
N PHE A 79 33.22 -4.31 -1.13
CA PHE A 79 33.05 -3.84 0.23
C PHE A 79 32.22 -2.54 0.22
N ILE A 80 31.36 -2.41 1.24
CA ILE A 80 30.42 -1.28 1.32
C ILE A 80 31.19 0.04 1.44
N GLY A 81 30.92 0.95 0.50
CA GLY A 81 31.61 2.25 0.44
C GLY A 81 32.94 2.23 -0.28
N TYR A 82 33.29 1.13 -0.95
CA TYR A 82 34.51 0.99 -1.74
C TYR A 82 34.20 0.58 -3.18
N SER A 83 35.06 0.95 -4.10
CA SER A 83 34.97 0.50 -5.49
C SER A 83 35.23 -1.00 -5.59
N THR A 84 34.35 -1.73 -6.27
CA THR A 84 34.54 -3.15 -6.56
C THR A 84 35.78 -3.32 -7.44
N GLN A 85 36.63 -4.30 -7.12
CA GLN A 85 37.83 -4.63 -7.86
C GLN A 85 37.80 -6.08 -8.32
N GLU A 86 38.13 -6.34 -9.59
CA GLU A 86 38.27 -7.68 -10.15
C GLU A 86 39.74 -8.01 -10.35
N ILE A 87 40.16 -9.19 -9.89
CA ILE A 87 41.56 -9.67 -9.98
C ILE A 87 41.54 -11.05 -10.63
N GLU A 88 42.31 -11.20 -11.71
CA GLU A 88 42.53 -12.49 -12.35
C GLU A 88 43.58 -13.27 -11.61
N ILE A 89 43.30 -14.53 -11.29
CA ILE A 89 44.17 -15.48 -10.62
C ILE A 89 44.61 -16.52 -11.66
N ALA A 90 45.88 -16.48 -11.98
CA ALA A 90 46.48 -17.35 -12.98
C ALA A 90 47.05 -18.67 -12.40
N ASP A 91 47.40 -18.72 -11.11
CA ASP A 91 48.06 -19.81 -10.45
C ASP A 91 47.19 -20.51 -9.41
N ALA A 92 47.32 -21.85 -9.32
CA ALA A 92 46.49 -22.68 -8.41
C ALA A 92 46.78 -22.47 -6.91
N ASN A 93 47.97 -21.99 -6.56
CA ASN A 93 48.39 -21.67 -5.18
C ASN A 93 48.87 -20.21 -5.10
N THR A 94 47.95 -19.28 -5.09
CA THR A 94 48.24 -17.84 -4.99
C THR A 94 48.16 -17.38 -3.53
N SER A 95 49.27 -16.98 -2.97
CA SER A 95 49.31 -16.49 -1.57
C SER A 95 49.90 -15.09 -1.47
N GLY A 96 49.53 -14.35 -0.41
CA GLY A 96 50.08 -13.02 -0.16
C GLY A 96 49.56 -11.93 -1.10
N LEU A 97 48.36 -12.09 -1.66
CA LEU A 97 47.72 -11.03 -2.42
C LEU A 97 47.52 -9.81 -1.52
N ASP A 98 48.00 -8.64 -1.96
CA ASP A 98 47.78 -7.36 -1.28
C ASP A 98 46.86 -6.47 -2.12
N ILE A 99 45.62 -6.38 -1.69
CA ILE A 99 44.56 -5.68 -2.39
C ILE A 99 44.24 -4.38 -1.67
N SER A 100 44.35 -3.28 -2.37
CA SER A 100 43.99 -1.96 -1.85
C SER A 100 42.70 -1.50 -2.49
N LEU A 101 41.63 -1.45 -1.70
CA LEU A 101 40.35 -0.91 -2.15
C LEU A 101 40.31 0.59 -1.95
N VAL A 102 39.81 1.31 -2.92
CA VAL A 102 39.61 2.75 -2.89
C VAL A 102 38.22 3.04 -2.35
N GLU A 103 38.12 3.89 -1.30
CA GLU A 103 36.81 4.32 -0.81
C GLU A 103 36.04 5.02 -1.96
N SER A 104 34.89 4.44 -2.33
CA SER A 104 34.09 5.00 -3.40
C SER A 104 33.09 5.97 -2.83
N THR A 105 33.32 7.25 -3.10
CA THR A 105 32.30 8.29 -2.95
C THR A 105 31.60 8.56 -4.29
N MET A 106 31.91 7.76 -5.32
CA MET A 106 31.47 8.03 -6.69
C MET A 106 30.00 7.64 -6.86
N LEU A 107 29.22 8.62 -7.31
CA LEU A 107 27.81 8.46 -7.71
C LEU A 107 27.71 7.61 -8.99
N GLY A 108 26.65 6.84 -9.14
CA GLY A 108 26.32 6.17 -10.39
C GLY A 108 27.10 4.87 -10.69
N GLN A 109 27.82 4.32 -9.73
CA GLN A 109 28.52 3.03 -9.90
C GLN A 109 27.74 1.83 -9.36
N GLU A 110 26.54 2.07 -8.85
CA GLU A 110 25.68 1.02 -8.29
C GLU A 110 25.32 0.00 -9.37
N VAL A 111 25.42 -1.28 -9.01
CA VAL A 111 24.89 -2.39 -9.79
C VAL A 111 23.45 -2.64 -9.37
N VAL A 112 22.56 -2.83 -10.33
CA VAL A 112 21.13 -3.12 -10.15
C VAL A 112 20.74 -4.40 -10.88
N VAL A 113 19.73 -5.10 -10.41
CA VAL A 113 19.22 -6.33 -11.00
C VAL A 113 17.79 -6.16 -11.52
N SER A 114 17.06 -5.22 -10.96
CA SER A 114 15.61 -5.10 -11.13
C SER A 114 15.17 -4.75 -12.56
N ALA A 115 15.94 -3.97 -13.31
CA ALA A 115 15.52 -3.48 -14.65
C ALA A 115 15.47 -4.56 -15.73
N SER A 116 16.36 -5.54 -15.64
CA SER A 116 16.53 -6.58 -16.66
C SER A 116 16.53 -8.00 -16.09
N ARG A 117 16.35 -8.16 -14.78
CA ARG A 117 16.58 -9.40 -14.02
C ARG A 117 18.00 -9.97 -14.20
N MET A 118 18.94 -9.10 -14.56
CA MET A 118 20.38 -9.37 -14.70
C MET A 118 21.14 -8.21 -14.06
N GLU A 119 22.35 -8.50 -13.57
CA GLU A 119 23.24 -7.47 -13.03
C GLU A 119 23.67 -6.48 -14.12
N GLU A 120 23.38 -5.20 -13.91
CA GLU A 120 23.81 -4.12 -14.82
C GLU A 120 24.10 -2.83 -14.05
N SER A 121 24.91 -1.94 -14.64
CA SER A 121 25.17 -0.63 -14.07
C SER A 121 23.89 0.22 -14.09
N ILE A 122 23.61 0.93 -12.98
CA ILE A 122 22.46 1.83 -12.87
C ILE A 122 22.48 2.94 -13.93
N LEU A 123 23.67 3.33 -14.44
CA LEU A 123 23.82 4.31 -15.51
C LEU A 123 23.34 3.78 -16.86
N GLN A 124 23.42 2.47 -17.09
CA GLN A 124 23.06 1.78 -18.34
C GLN A 124 21.70 1.07 -18.24
N SER A 125 20.96 1.30 -17.16
CA SER A 125 19.62 0.71 -17.01
C SER A 125 18.66 1.20 -18.10
N PRO A 126 17.89 0.28 -18.73
CA PRO A 126 16.94 0.63 -19.79
C PRO A 126 15.69 1.36 -19.28
N VAL A 127 15.50 1.45 -17.99
CA VAL A 127 14.42 2.17 -17.31
C VAL A 127 14.95 2.99 -16.14
N THR A 128 14.11 3.90 -15.62
CA THR A 128 14.43 4.63 -14.39
C THR A 128 14.52 3.67 -13.21
N ILE A 129 15.62 3.72 -12.46
CA ILE A 129 15.81 2.98 -11.20
C ILE A 129 16.41 3.92 -10.17
N GLU A 130 15.89 3.86 -8.96
CA GLU A 130 16.48 4.43 -7.75
C GLU A 130 16.97 3.28 -6.86
N LYS A 131 18.10 3.46 -6.20
CA LYS A 131 18.68 2.47 -5.29
C LYS A 131 19.06 3.11 -3.97
N MET A 132 18.69 2.45 -2.86
CA MET A 132 19.20 2.72 -1.53
C MET A 132 20.04 1.51 -1.10
N ASP A 133 21.33 1.70 -0.92
CA ASP A 133 22.23 0.68 -0.41
C ASP A 133 22.25 0.66 1.13
N ILE A 134 23.04 -0.21 1.73
CA ILE A 134 23.21 -0.30 3.19
C ILE A 134 23.61 1.05 3.79
N LEU A 135 24.44 1.82 3.10
CA LEU A 135 24.87 3.13 3.60
C LEU A 135 23.76 4.15 3.55
N GLY A 136 22.92 4.10 2.51
CA GLY A 136 21.69 4.87 2.41
C GLY A 136 20.73 4.54 3.54
N VAL A 137 20.49 3.24 3.81
CA VAL A 137 19.68 2.76 4.95
C VAL A 137 20.19 3.30 6.28
N GLN A 138 21.50 3.22 6.52
CA GLN A 138 22.12 3.71 7.77
C GLN A 138 22.13 5.23 7.91
N ASN A 139 22.14 5.99 6.80
CA ASN A 139 22.29 7.45 6.83
C ASN A 139 21.00 8.21 6.53
N THR A 140 19.89 7.53 6.27
CA THR A 140 18.62 8.23 6.01
C THR A 140 18.21 9.10 7.21
N ALA A 141 17.84 10.35 6.93
CA ALA A 141 17.35 11.29 7.94
C ALA A 141 15.85 11.02 8.16
N SER A 142 15.53 9.88 8.76
CA SER A 142 14.16 9.49 9.09
C SER A 142 14.17 8.60 10.34
N ASP A 143 13.02 8.47 10.99
CA ASP A 143 12.84 7.57 12.14
C ASP A 143 13.03 6.10 11.77
N ASN A 144 12.76 5.71 10.52
CA ASN A 144 13.08 4.39 9.98
C ASN A 144 13.43 4.46 8.48
N TYR A 145 14.12 3.42 7.98
CA TYR A 145 14.58 3.39 6.59
C TYR A 145 13.43 3.36 5.58
N TYR A 146 12.33 2.65 5.90
CA TYR A 146 11.21 2.48 4.98
C TYR A 146 10.49 3.81 4.73
N LYS A 147 10.23 4.58 5.78
CA LYS A 147 9.72 5.95 5.67
C LYS A 147 10.68 6.86 4.91
N GLY A 148 12.00 6.65 5.09
CA GLY A 148 13.04 7.38 4.37
C GLY A 148 13.02 7.18 2.85
N LEU A 149 12.37 6.12 2.32
CA LEU A 149 12.18 5.89 0.90
C LEU A 149 11.41 7.02 0.20
N ILE A 150 10.61 7.80 0.94
CA ILE A 150 9.88 8.96 0.40
C ILE A 150 10.82 10.01 -0.25
N ASN A 151 12.11 9.99 0.08
CA ASN A 151 13.12 10.86 -0.53
C ASN A 151 13.59 10.37 -1.90
N MET A 152 13.23 9.18 -2.34
CA MET A 152 13.54 8.67 -3.68
C MET A 152 12.74 9.41 -4.75
N LYS A 153 13.36 9.63 -5.90
CA LYS A 153 12.73 10.30 -7.05
C LYS A 153 11.55 9.49 -7.58
N GLY A 154 10.39 10.12 -7.71
CA GLY A 154 9.17 9.49 -8.25
C GLY A 154 8.42 8.57 -7.30
N LEU A 155 8.83 8.48 -6.03
CA LEU A 155 8.14 7.72 -5.01
C LEU A 155 7.12 8.60 -4.27
N ASP A 156 5.91 8.09 -4.09
CA ASP A 156 4.85 8.61 -3.23
C ASP A 156 4.62 7.65 -2.07
N MET A 157 4.10 8.17 -0.96
CA MET A 157 3.80 7.35 0.22
C MET A 157 2.55 7.86 0.91
N THR A 158 1.64 6.96 1.25
CA THR A 158 0.55 7.21 2.20
C THR A 158 0.86 6.56 3.53
N THR A 159 0.33 7.14 4.61
CA THR A 159 0.53 6.64 5.97
C THR A 159 -0.82 6.51 6.66
N SER A 160 -1.21 5.30 7.00
CA SER A 160 -2.40 5.01 7.81
C SER A 160 -2.06 4.80 9.28
N SER A 161 -0.82 4.39 9.58
CA SER A 161 -0.30 4.10 10.91
C SER A 161 1.23 4.16 10.90
N ILE A 162 1.87 4.23 12.06
CA ILE A 162 3.33 4.07 12.21
C ILE A 162 3.84 2.79 11.55
N ASN A 163 3.07 1.70 11.67
CA ASN A 163 3.43 0.39 11.12
C ASN A 163 2.87 0.14 9.71
N PHE A 164 1.98 1.02 9.20
CA PHE A 164 1.27 0.79 7.95
C PHE A 164 1.45 1.97 6.98
N GLN A 165 2.47 1.85 6.15
CA GLN A 165 2.87 2.83 5.14
C GLN A 165 2.87 2.16 3.78
N ILE A 166 2.22 2.78 2.79
CA ILE A 166 2.05 2.22 1.44
C ILE A 166 2.79 3.09 0.43
N ILE A 167 3.60 2.45 -0.39
CA ILE A 167 4.36 3.07 -1.47
C ILE A 167 3.50 3.14 -2.72
N ASN A 168 3.61 4.26 -3.42
CA ASN A 168 2.94 4.55 -4.67
C ASN A 168 3.93 5.21 -5.65
N ALA A 169 3.58 5.25 -6.92
CA ALA A 169 4.37 5.88 -7.96
C ALA A 169 3.51 6.35 -9.14
N ARG A 170 3.89 7.48 -9.75
CA ARG A 170 3.31 8.00 -11.00
C ARG A 170 1.79 8.21 -10.98
N GLY A 171 1.25 8.63 -9.86
CA GLY A 171 -0.18 8.87 -9.66
C GLY A 171 -0.96 7.65 -9.17
N PHE A 172 -2.27 7.81 -9.02
CA PHE A 172 -3.17 6.81 -8.43
C PHE A 172 -2.70 6.36 -7.04
N ASN A 173 -2.31 7.35 -6.25
CA ASN A 173 -1.87 7.15 -4.88
C ASN A 173 -3.06 6.70 -4.02
N SER A 174 -2.88 5.63 -3.24
CA SER A 174 -3.95 5.05 -2.42
C SER A 174 -3.42 4.47 -1.13
N THR A 175 -4.32 4.22 -0.19
CA THR A 175 -4.02 3.56 1.09
C THR A 175 -3.92 2.04 0.98
N GLY A 176 -4.30 1.47 -0.19
CA GLY A 176 -4.18 0.06 -0.52
C GLY A 176 -3.82 -0.08 -2.00
N ASN A 177 -2.52 0.02 -2.35
CA ASN A 177 -2.08 0.13 -3.74
C ASN A 177 -2.02 -1.22 -4.45
N THR A 178 -3.07 -1.54 -5.21
CA THR A 178 -3.18 -2.74 -6.04
C THR A 178 -2.49 -2.61 -7.41
N ARG A 179 -1.91 -1.46 -7.74
CA ARG A 179 -1.17 -1.17 -8.98
C ARG A 179 0.35 -1.20 -8.80
N PHE A 180 0.82 -1.67 -7.67
CA PHE A 180 2.21 -1.67 -7.27
C PHE A 180 2.62 -3.04 -6.70
N VAL A 181 3.83 -3.51 -7.03
CA VAL A 181 4.37 -4.75 -6.49
C VAL A 181 5.53 -4.45 -5.56
N GLN A 182 5.54 -5.05 -4.38
CA GLN A 182 6.70 -5.04 -3.49
C GLN A 182 7.20 -6.46 -3.29
N LEU A 183 8.47 -6.70 -3.61
CA LEU A 183 9.14 -7.97 -3.41
C LEU A 183 10.18 -7.87 -2.30
N THR A 184 10.13 -8.79 -1.35
CA THR A 184 11.21 -8.99 -0.36
C THR A 184 11.89 -10.33 -0.64
N ASP A 185 13.18 -10.30 -0.96
CA ASP A 185 13.95 -11.49 -1.35
C ASP A 185 13.25 -12.32 -2.46
N GLY A 186 12.57 -11.62 -3.37
CA GLY A 186 11.82 -12.19 -4.49
C GLY A 186 10.45 -12.76 -4.16
N MET A 187 9.97 -12.66 -2.91
CA MET A 187 8.59 -12.97 -2.52
C MET A 187 7.73 -11.72 -2.58
N ASP A 188 6.55 -11.82 -3.17
CA ASP A 188 5.54 -10.77 -3.15
C ASP A 188 5.00 -10.58 -1.73
N THR A 189 5.08 -9.34 -1.21
CA THR A 189 4.68 -9.00 0.16
C THR A 189 3.21 -8.60 0.29
N GLN A 190 2.40 -8.87 -0.73
CA GLN A 190 0.97 -8.63 -0.64
C GLN A 190 0.32 -9.52 0.44
N ALA A 191 -0.67 -8.97 1.13
CA ALA A 191 -1.63 -9.74 1.89
C ALA A 191 -2.64 -10.34 0.89
N PRO A 192 -2.78 -11.67 0.77
CA PRO A 192 -3.55 -12.28 -0.32
C PRO A 192 -5.04 -11.88 -0.38
N ALA A 193 -5.70 -11.69 0.77
CA ALA A 193 -7.08 -11.24 0.81
C ALA A 193 -7.24 -9.74 0.47
N LEU A 194 -6.28 -8.90 0.88
CA LEU A 194 -6.26 -7.48 0.58
C LEU A 194 -5.73 -7.20 -0.83
N ASN A 195 -4.88 -8.07 -1.34
CA ASN A 195 -4.29 -8.06 -2.68
C ASN A 195 -3.43 -6.82 -3.01
N PHE A 196 -2.79 -6.26 -1.98
CA PHE A 196 -1.78 -5.19 -2.10
C PHE A 196 -0.66 -5.36 -1.06
N PRO A 197 0.53 -4.77 -1.28
CA PRO A 197 1.64 -4.83 -0.33
C PRO A 197 1.29 -4.13 0.99
N ILE A 198 1.61 -4.78 2.11
CA ILE A 198 1.34 -4.27 3.47
C ILE A 198 2.51 -3.45 4.06
N GLY A 199 3.22 -2.73 3.21
CA GLY A 199 4.35 -1.91 3.61
C GLY A 199 5.51 -2.74 4.18
N ASN A 200 6.02 -2.35 5.34
CA ASN A 200 7.13 -3.04 6.02
C ASN A 200 6.67 -3.91 7.22
N LEU A 201 5.40 -4.34 7.26
CA LEU A 201 4.87 -5.10 8.38
C LEU A 201 5.61 -6.44 8.58
N ASN A 202 5.96 -7.14 7.47
CA ASN A 202 6.72 -8.39 7.45
C ASN A 202 8.10 -8.28 6.79
N GLY A 203 8.54 -7.09 6.41
CA GLY A 203 9.83 -6.86 5.77
C GLY A 203 11.02 -6.95 6.75
N PRO A 204 12.26 -6.98 6.24
CA PRO A 204 13.44 -7.04 7.08
C PRO A 204 13.59 -5.78 7.96
N SER A 205 14.20 -5.96 9.13
CA SER A 205 14.60 -4.84 9.99
C SER A 205 15.78 -4.06 9.36
N GLU A 206 16.04 -2.83 9.83
CA GLU A 206 17.18 -2.01 9.39
C GLU A 206 18.52 -2.76 9.45
N LEU A 207 18.69 -3.69 10.40
CA LEU A 207 19.91 -4.49 10.52
C LEU A 207 20.11 -5.51 9.40
N ASP A 208 19.02 -5.98 8.78
CA ASP A 208 19.06 -7.08 7.79
C ASP A 208 18.81 -6.62 6.36
N VAL A 209 18.57 -5.32 6.10
CA VAL A 209 18.45 -4.77 4.74
C VAL A 209 19.84 -4.63 4.10
N GLU A 210 20.02 -5.17 2.91
CA GLU A 210 21.20 -4.98 2.06
C GLU A 210 20.98 -3.86 1.05
N SER A 211 19.85 -3.89 0.34
CA SER A 211 19.52 -2.86 -0.64
C SER A 211 18.00 -2.76 -0.86
N VAL A 212 17.59 -1.58 -1.31
CA VAL A 212 16.25 -1.35 -1.83
C VAL A 212 16.38 -0.79 -3.24
N GLU A 213 15.72 -1.41 -4.22
CA GLU A 213 15.65 -0.94 -5.60
C GLU A 213 14.20 -0.57 -5.94
N PHE A 214 14.01 0.62 -6.49
CA PHE A 214 12.69 1.14 -6.85
C PHE A 214 12.64 1.46 -8.34
N ILE A 215 11.68 0.87 -9.05
CA ILE A 215 11.37 1.17 -10.46
C ILE A 215 10.01 1.83 -10.53
N PRO A 216 9.91 3.14 -10.82
CA PRO A 216 8.64 3.78 -11.09
C PRO A 216 8.15 3.41 -12.49
N GLY A 217 6.85 3.12 -12.63
CA GLY A 217 6.20 2.83 -13.90
C GLY A 217 6.04 1.36 -14.24
N ALA A 218 5.49 1.09 -15.42
CA ALA A 218 5.14 -0.26 -15.83
C ALA A 218 6.35 -1.20 -15.89
N ALA A 219 6.25 -2.36 -15.23
CA ALA A 219 7.28 -3.40 -15.20
C ALA A 219 6.69 -4.81 -15.45
N SER A 220 5.43 -4.88 -15.90
CA SER A 220 4.68 -6.14 -16.07
C SER A 220 5.33 -7.11 -17.04
N ALA A 221 6.06 -6.63 -18.05
CA ALA A 221 6.75 -7.48 -19.04
C ALA A 221 7.80 -8.44 -18.42
N LEU A 222 8.27 -8.16 -17.20
CA LEU A 222 9.21 -9.02 -16.46
C LEU A 222 8.64 -9.57 -15.17
N TYR A 223 7.84 -8.75 -14.46
CA TYR A 223 7.37 -9.07 -13.11
C TYR A 223 5.92 -9.55 -13.06
N GLY A 224 5.22 -9.51 -14.21
CA GLY A 224 3.85 -10.00 -14.35
C GLY A 224 2.76 -9.03 -13.88
N PRO A 225 1.57 -9.55 -13.57
CA PRO A 225 0.43 -8.74 -13.16
C PRO A 225 0.76 -7.80 -12.00
N ASN A 226 0.06 -6.66 -11.95
CA ASN A 226 0.13 -5.66 -10.88
C ASN A 226 1.44 -4.85 -10.77
N ALA A 227 2.54 -5.24 -11.46
CA ALA A 227 3.70 -4.37 -11.66
C ALA A 227 3.38 -3.26 -12.69
N PHE A 228 2.34 -2.49 -12.38
CA PHE A 228 1.60 -1.61 -13.29
C PHE A 228 2.11 -0.17 -13.22
N ASN A 229 2.19 0.40 -12.00
CA ASN A 229 2.71 1.74 -11.75
C ASN A 229 4.12 1.74 -11.14
N GLY A 230 4.60 0.60 -10.69
CA GLY A 230 5.95 0.47 -10.14
C GLY A 230 6.21 -0.84 -9.41
N ILE A 231 7.48 -1.00 -9.03
CA ILE A 231 7.93 -2.14 -8.24
C ILE A 231 9.02 -1.69 -7.25
N LEU A 232 8.94 -2.22 -6.03
CA LEU A 232 9.98 -2.11 -5.01
C LEU A 232 10.58 -3.49 -4.75
N LEU A 233 11.91 -3.60 -4.78
CA LEU A 233 12.63 -4.79 -4.41
C LEU A 233 13.43 -4.50 -3.14
N VAL A 234 13.19 -5.27 -2.09
CA VAL A 234 13.94 -5.21 -0.84
C VAL A 234 14.76 -6.49 -0.73
N ASN A 235 16.07 -6.36 -0.66
CA ASN A 235 17.00 -7.48 -0.54
C ASN A 235 17.54 -7.53 0.89
N SER A 236 17.49 -8.67 1.51
CA SER A 236 18.06 -8.90 2.83
C SER A 236 19.50 -9.40 2.75
N LYS A 237 20.30 -9.12 3.78
CA LYS A 237 21.71 -9.49 3.88
C LYS A 237 21.93 -10.99 3.79
N SER A 238 22.84 -11.42 2.93
CA SER A 238 23.28 -12.82 2.81
C SER A 238 24.00 -13.28 4.09
N PRO A 239 23.70 -14.49 4.62
CA PRO A 239 24.41 -15.03 5.78
C PRO A 239 25.84 -15.45 5.47
N PHE A 240 26.19 -15.67 4.21
CA PHE A 240 27.57 -15.96 3.81
C PHE A 240 28.44 -14.71 3.85
N GLU A 241 27.89 -13.55 3.49
CA GLU A 241 28.63 -12.30 3.32
C GLU A 241 28.61 -11.44 4.58
N TYR A 242 27.47 -11.37 5.28
CA TYR A 242 27.29 -10.53 6.47
C TYR A 242 27.16 -11.40 7.73
N GLN A 243 28.33 -11.85 8.24
CA GLN A 243 28.38 -12.72 9.42
C GLN A 243 28.55 -11.89 10.72
N GLY A 244 28.21 -12.52 11.85
CA GLY A 244 28.37 -11.98 13.17
C GLY A 244 27.07 -11.51 13.80
N LEU A 245 27.17 -10.97 15.02
CA LEU A 245 26.06 -10.43 15.79
C LEU A 245 25.96 -8.92 15.59
N SER A 246 24.79 -8.45 15.22
CA SER A 246 24.43 -7.02 15.21
C SER A 246 23.21 -6.79 16.10
N ALA A 247 23.19 -5.66 16.79
CA ALA A 247 22.10 -5.27 17.68
C ALA A 247 21.74 -3.81 17.48
N PHE A 248 20.47 -3.49 17.64
CA PHE A 248 19.94 -2.15 17.48
C PHE A 248 18.92 -1.87 18.58
N ALA A 249 18.97 -0.68 19.17
CA ALA A 249 17.97 -0.18 20.10
C ALA A 249 17.70 1.29 19.82
N LYS A 250 16.43 1.66 19.80
CA LYS A 250 15.96 3.03 19.57
C LYS A 250 14.87 3.39 20.56
N TYR A 251 15.02 4.55 21.17
CA TYR A 251 13.99 5.23 21.93
C TYR A 251 13.56 6.49 21.18
N SER A 252 12.28 6.68 21.03
CA SER A 252 11.71 7.83 20.34
C SER A 252 10.57 8.46 21.12
N MET A 253 10.29 9.72 20.80
CA MET A 253 9.10 10.44 21.26
C MET A 253 8.25 10.77 20.04
N ASN A 254 7.08 10.12 19.97
CA ASN A 254 6.08 10.34 18.92
C ASN A 254 5.07 11.40 19.38
N HIS A 255 4.87 12.45 18.58
CA HIS A 255 3.88 13.48 18.88
C HIS A 255 2.52 13.12 18.28
N ILE A 256 1.53 12.88 19.13
CA ILE A 256 0.17 12.50 18.77
C ILE A 256 -0.84 13.58 19.18
N GLY A 257 -2.06 13.53 18.61
CA GLY A 257 -3.15 14.46 18.90
C GLY A 257 -2.91 15.87 18.38
N GLY A 258 -3.73 16.81 18.82
CA GLY A 258 -3.73 18.20 18.36
C GLY A 258 -4.62 18.43 17.13
N PRO A 259 -4.84 19.70 16.75
CA PRO A 259 -5.72 20.05 15.62
C PRO A 259 -5.15 19.51 14.30
N SER A 260 -6.04 19.09 13.42
CA SER A 260 -5.70 18.72 12.05
C SER A 260 -5.34 19.96 11.22
N SER A 261 -4.36 19.83 10.28
CA SER A 261 -4.06 20.85 9.27
C SER A 261 -5.23 21.14 8.32
N LEU A 262 -6.24 20.25 8.30
CA LEU A 262 -7.47 20.43 7.51
C LEU A 262 -8.40 21.47 8.10
N GLY A 263 -8.12 21.98 9.32
CA GLY A 263 -8.99 22.88 10.05
C GLY A 263 -10.18 22.15 10.69
N ASN A 264 -10.59 22.62 11.86
CA ASN A 264 -11.78 22.14 12.54
C ASN A 264 -12.80 23.31 12.61
N GLU A 265 -13.16 23.86 11.45
CA GLU A 265 -14.10 24.97 11.41
C GLU A 265 -15.41 24.60 12.14
N GLY A 266 -15.71 25.33 13.23
CA GLY A 266 -16.92 25.12 14.01
C GLY A 266 -16.86 24.01 15.07
N ILE A 267 -15.72 23.33 15.26
CA ILE A 267 -15.55 22.32 16.32
C ILE A 267 -14.47 22.80 17.28
N SER A 268 -14.86 23.13 18.53
CA SER A 268 -13.93 23.37 19.63
C SER A 268 -13.10 22.10 19.84
N ASP A 269 -11.77 22.22 19.86
CA ASP A 269 -10.77 21.13 19.92
C ASP A 269 -11.22 19.90 20.74
N PRO A 270 -11.83 18.87 20.11
CA PRO A 270 -12.44 17.77 20.87
C PRO A 270 -11.45 16.64 21.16
N ILE A 271 -10.22 16.68 20.60
CA ILE A 271 -9.34 15.51 20.56
C ILE A 271 -8.21 15.61 21.58
N GLY A 272 -8.28 16.66 22.43
CA GLY A 272 -7.32 16.87 23.48
C GLY A 272 -5.99 17.47 23.02
N PRO A 273 -5.14 17.86 23.95
CA PRO A 273 -3.87 18.53 23.64
C PRO A 273 -2.93 17.57 22.93
N SER A 274 -2.09 18.12 22.05
CA SER A 274 -0.95 17.41 21.49
C SER A 274 -0.05 16.90 22.62
N SER A 275 0.31 15.62 22.57
CA SER A 275 1.18 14.99 23.57
C SER A 275 2.32 14.22 22.91
N ALA A 276 3.46 14.15 23.61
CA ALA A 276 4.58 13.32 23.23
C ALA A 276 4.46 11.96 23.92
N GLN A 277 4.45 10.87 23.14
CA GLN A 277 4.35 9.50 23.64
C GLN A 277 5.63 8.71 23.35
N PRO A 278 6.07 7.86 24.30
CA PRO A 278 7.26 7.04 24.08
C PRO A 278 7.03 5.99 22.99
N MET A 279 8.08 5.72 22.23
CA MET A 279 8.14 4.65 21.25
C MET A 279 9.46 3.90 21.42
N PHE A 280 9.40 2.58 21.34
CA PHE A 280 10.55 1.70 21.42
C PHE A 280 10.68 0.87 20.16
N GLU A 281 11.91 0.67 19.71
CA GLU A 281 12.25 -0.29 18.67
C GLU A 281 13.56 -0.98 19.01
N GLY A 282 13.59 -2.29 18.83
CA GLY A 282 14.80 -3.09 19.03
C GLY A 282 14.91 -4.17 17.97
N ALA A 283 16.15 -4.50 17.58
CA ALA A 283 16.41 -5.60 16.66
C ALA A 283 17.72 -6.30 16.99
N LEU A 284 17.76 -7.60 16.67
CA LEU A 284 18.94 -8.46 16.74
C LEU A 284 19.08 -9.20 15.43
N ARG A 285 20.31 -9.29 14.92
CA ARG A 285 20.66 -10.11 13.77
C ARG A 285 21.91 -10.92 14.08
N TYR A 286 21.83 -12.22 13.88
CA TYR A 286 22.97 -13.11 13.96
C TYR A 286 23.06 -13.98 12.71
N ALA A 287 24.24 -14.04 12.10
CA ALA A 287 24.49 -14.91 10.97
C ALA A 287 25.86 -15.55 11.07
N LYS A 288 25.99 -16.80 10.62
CA LYS A 288 27.24 -17.53 10.59
C LYS A 288 27.29 -18.52 9.43
N ALA A 289 28.46 -18.59 8.80
CA ALA A 289 28.77 -19.58 7.79
C ALA A 289 29.77 -20.61 8.32
N PHE A 290 29.61 -21.86 7.91
CA PHE A 290 30.46 -23.00 8.26
C PHE A 290 31.09 -23.57 7.01
N ASN A 291 32.42 -23.61 6.97
CA ASN A 291 33.22 -24.15 5.87
C ASN A 291 32.80 -23.64 4.49
N ASN A 292 32.27 -22.41 4.43
CA ASN A 292 31.73 -21.81 3.20
C ASN A 292 30.66 -22.68 2.49
N LYS A 293 30.07 -23.64 3.19
CA LYS A 293 29.13 -24.63 2.62
C LYS A 293 27.71 -24.51 3.20
N PHE A 294 27.58 -24.26 4.50
CA PHE A 294 26.32 -24.04 5.19
C PHE A 294 26.35 -22.70 5.89
N ALA A 295 25.30 -21.93 5.77
CA ALA A 295 25.15 -20.69 6.51
C ALA A 295 23.70 -20.54 7.02
N PHE A 296 23.55 -19.83 8.12
CA PHE A 296 22.23 -19.45 8.64
C PHE A 296 22.21 -17.99 9.07
N LYS A 297 21.04 -17.39 9.07
CA LYS A 297 20.76 -16.10 9.71
C LYS A 297 19.48 -16.15 10.52
N ILE A 298 19.44 -15.37 11.58
CA ILE A 298 18.25 -15.08 12.38
C ILE A 298 18.25 -13.58 12.62
N ALA A 299 17.19 -12.91 12.18
CA ALA A 299 16.95 -11.51 12.45
C ALA A 299 15.57 -11.37 13.10
N LEU A 300 15.53 -10.70 14.25
CA LEU A 300 14.34 -10.47 15.04
C LEU A 300 14.21 -8.98 15.30
N SER A 301 13.00 -8.44 15.24
CA SER A 301 12.74 -7.06 15.66
C SER A 301 11.38 -6.93 16.37
N TYR A 302 11.32 -5.96 17.25
CA TYR A 302 10.13 -5.55 17.97
C TYR A 302 10.02 -4.04 18.00
N SER A 303 8.83 -3.51 17.79
CA SER A 303 8.51 -2.10 18.01
C SER A 303 7.14 -1.94 18.67
N GLU A 304 7.01 -0.89 19.50
CA GLU A 304 5.78 -0.51 20.19
C GLU A 304 5.70 1.01 20.28
N ALA A 305 4.54 1.56 19.97
CA ALA A 305 4.26 2.99 20.00
C ALA A 305 2.77 3.25 20.25
N THR A 306 2.44 4.42 20.78
CA THR A 306 1.08 4.97 20.59
C THR A 306 1.01 5.56 19.19
N ASP A 307 0.06 5.10 18.38
CA ASP A 307 -0.12 5.56 17.01
C ASP A 307 -0.68 6.98 16.96
N TRP A 308 -0.61 7.61 15.77
CA TRP A 308 -1.26 8.89 15.51
C TRP A 308 -2.78 8.75 15.47
N TYR A 309 -3.47 9.69 16.14
CA TYR A 309 -4.92 9.69 16.15
C TYR A 309 -5.50 10.23 14.84
N GLY A 310 -6.64 9.67 14.45
CA GLY A 310 -7.57 10.33 13.55
C GLY A 310 -8.21 11.51 14.23
N THR A 311 -7.95 12.75 13.75
CA THR A 311 -8.41 13.98 14.39
C THR A 311 -9.32 14.83 13.52
N ASN A 312 -9.63 14.37 12.31
CA ASN A 312 -10.50 15.07 11.38
C ASN A 312 -11.97 14.74 11.67
N LEU A 313 -12.73 15.72 12.17
CA LEU A 313 -14.18 15.60 12.41
C LEU A 313 -15.02 16.33 11.36
N GLN A 314 -14.45 16.72 10.23
CA GLN A 314 -15.18 17.22 9.08
C GLN A 314 -16.00 16.11 8.42
N ASP A 315 -16.98 16.51 7.60
CA ASP A 315 -17.76 15.59 6.77
C ASP A 315 -16.85 14.84 5.78
N LYS A 316 -17.10 13.57 5.55
CA LYS A 316 -16.41 12.75 4.51
C LYS A 316 -16.60 13.35 3.11
N THR A 317 -17.64 14.16 2.93
CA THR A 317 -17.94 14.88 1.69
C THR A 317 -18.25 16.36 2.02
N PRO A 318 -17.25 17.26 2.09
CA PRO A 318 -17.40 18.63 2.61
C PRO A 318 -18.45 19.51 1.93
N GLU A 319 -18.88 19.17 0.74
CA GLU A 319 -19.85 19.96 -0.06
C GLU A 319 -21.30 19.91 0.44
N ARG A 320 -21.59 19.11 1.47
CA ARG A 320 -22.95 18.94 2.01
C ARG A 320 -23.36 19.98 3.07
N GLN A 321 -22.75 21.14 3.13
CA GLN A 321 -23.11 22.18 4.12
C GLN A 321 -24.36 22.95 3.69
N GLY A 322 -25.41 22.94 4.55
CA GLY A 322 -26.60 23.75 4.42
C GLY A 322 -26.42 25.17 4.99
N ALA A 323 -27.51 25.91 5.16
CA ALA A 323 -27.55 27.30 5.71
C ALA A 323 -27.30 27.39 7.22
N LEU A 324 -27.24 26.27 7.96
CA LEU A 324 -27.00 26.21 9.39
C LEU A 324 -25.52 26.40 9.71
N SER A 325 -25.20 26.88 10.92
CA SER A 325 -23.82 27.00 11.38
C SER A 325 -23.12 25.63 11.58
N PHE A 326 -23.85 24.53 11.54
CA PHE A 326 -23.36 23.18 11.64
C PHE A 326 -24.16 22.22 10.73
N ASN A 327 -23.57 21.10 10.34
CA ASN A 327 -24.26 20.06 9.58
C ASN A 327 -24.86 19.00 10.52
N PRO A 328 -26.19 18.94 10.76
CA PRO A 328 -26.80 17.92 11.61
C PRO A 328 -26.76 16.52 11.00
N GLY A 329 -26.53 16.40 9.70
CA GLY A 329 -26.41 15.14 8.95
C GLY A 329 -24.99 14.80 8.55
N ALA A 330 -23.97 15.33 9.22
CA ALA A 330 -22.58 15.06 8.92
C ALA A 330 -22.25 13.56 9.11
N ASP A 331 -21.52 13.00 8.15
CA ASP A 331 -20.81 11.72 8.21
C ASP A 331 -19.31 12.01 8.34
N ARG A 332 -18.80 11.93 9.57
CA ARG A 332 -17.49 12.46 9.91
C ARG A 332 -16.37 11.47 9.60
N VAL A 333 -15.21 12.02 9.21
CA VAL A 333 -14.04 11.22 8.82
C VAL A 333 -13.51 10.32 9.95
N HIS A 334 -13.40 10.85 11.18
CA HIS A 334 -12.85 10.11 12.32
C HIS A 334 -13.81 10.03 13.52
N ALA A 335 -15.11 9.89 13.23
CA ALA A 335 -16.10 9.54 14.22
C ALA A 335 -17.14 8.64 13.54
N PHE A 336 -17.59 7.58 14.19
CA PHE A 336 -18.33 6.49 13.58
C PHE A 336 -19.64 6.20 14.31
N GLY A 337 -20.66 5.84 13.52
CA GLY A 337 -22.06 5.67 13.95
C GLY A 337 -22.97 6.75 13.36
N ASP A 338 -22.40 7.82 12.77
CA ASP A 338 -23.12 8.87 12.04
C ASP A 338 -23.30 8.55 10.54
N GLU A 339 -22.73 7.44 10.06
CA GLU A 339 -23.10 6.84 8.77
C GLU A 339 -24.61 6.54 8.72
N VAL A 340 -25.22 6.28 9.86
CA VAL A 340 -26.66 6.09 9.97
C VAL A 340 -27.35 7.45 10.00
N ALA A 341 -27.93 7.82 8.85
CA ALA A 341 -28.60 9.10 8.63
C ALA A 341 -29.97 8.92 7.98
N ASN A 342 -30.87 9.88 8.16
CA ASN A 342 -32.16 9.90 7.52
C ASN A 342 -32.61 11.35 7.24
N SER A 343 -33.41 11.54 6.17
CA SER A 343 -34.06 12.82 5.88
C SER A 343 -35.25 13.03 6.81
N LEU A 344 -35.28 14.16 7.52
CA LEU A 344 -36.45 14.55 8.31
C LEU A 344 -37.68 14.78 7.44
N GLY A 345 -37.52 15.19 6.16
CA GLY A 345 -38.62 15.29 5.20
C GLY A 345 -39.29 13.93 4.93
N LEU A 346 -38.52 12.86 4.86
CA LEU A 346 -39.05 11.49 4.73
C LEU A 346 -39.66 10.99 6.05
N VAL A 347 -39.00 11.25 7.17
CA VAL A 347 -39.54 10.92 8.50
C VAL A 347 -40.90 11.62 8.74
N ARG A 348 -41.03 12.84 8.25
CA ARG A 348 -42.33 13.58 8.31
C ARG A 348 -43.45 12.83 7.63
N LEU A 349 -43.24 12.18 6.49
CA LEU A 349 -44.25 11.40 5.79
C LEU A 349 -44.84 10.29 6.67
N SER A 350 -43.99 9.63 7.45
CA SER A 350 -44.42 8.56 8.37
C SER A 350 -45.01 9.07 9.69
N LEU A 351 -44.54 10.23 10.19
CA LEU A 351 -44.98 10.79 11.47
C LEU A 351 -46.23 11.64 11.36
N ALA A 352 -46.50 12.31 10.25
CA ALA A 352 -47.63 13.21 10.09
C ALA A 352 -49.00 12.57 10.44
N PRO A 353 -49.32 11.34 9.98
CA PRO A 353 -50.58 10.69 10.38
C PRO A 353 -50.65 10.41 11.89
N ALA A 354 -49.53 9.96 12.50
CA ALA A 354 -49.47 9.63 13.93
C ALA A 354 -49.61 10.87 14.84
N LEU A 355 -49.17 12.02 14.38
CA LEU A 355 -49.19 13.29 15.14
C LEU A 355 -50.44 14.13 14.86
N ALA A 356 -51.29 13.78 13.89
CA ALA A 356 -52.42 14.59 13.44
C ALA A 356 -53.43 14.98 14.55
N SER A 357 -53.58 14.13 15.58
CA SER A 357 -54.46 14.38 16.74
C SER A 357 -53.72 14.85 17.99
N THR A 358 -52.43 15.23 17.89
CA THR A 358 -51.60 15.68 19.01
C THR A 358 -51.41 17.19 18.99
N PRO A 359 -50.98 17.82 20.12
CA PRO A 359 -50.59 19.22 20.15
C PRO A 359 -49.44 19.61 19.20
N LEU A 360 -48.70 18.64 18.68
CA LEU A 360 -47.62 18.84 17.73
C LEU A 360 -48.08 18.98 16.28
N ALA A 361 -49.35 18.63 15.95
CA ALA A 361 -49.88 18.68 14.59
C ALA A 361 -49.59 20.02 13.84
N PRO A 362 -49.76 21.22 14.42
CA PRO A 362 -49.47 22.47 13.72
C PRO A 362 -48.01 22.70 13.34
N PHE A 363 -47.09 21.99 13.99
CA PHE A 363 -45.65 22.14 13.79
C PHE A 363 -45.05 21.13 12.78
N VAL A 364 -45.73 20.02 12.45
CA VAL A 364 -45.25 18.95 11.60
C VAL A 364 -44.81 19.47 10.23
N GLN A 365 -45.46 20.47 9.67
CA GLN A 365 -45.10 21.13 8.42
C GLN A 365 -43.70 21.76 8.46
N TRP A 366 -43.16 22.08 9.66
CA TRP A 366 -41.87 22.72 9.87
C TRP A 366 -40.73 21.76 10.17
N LEU A 367 -40.97 20.45 10.11
CA LEU A 367 -39.87 19.48 10.09
C LEU A 367 -39.12 19.66 8.77
N PRO A 368 -37.86 20.11 8.77
CA PRO A 368 -37.19 20.55 7.56
C PRO A 368 -36.87 19.35 6.62
N ASP A 369 -36.71 19.67 5.33
CA ASP A 369 -36.10 18.75 4.39
C ASP A 369 -34.59 18.78 4.59
N GLN A 370 -34.13 18.08 5.59
CA GLN A 370 -32.72 18.00 5.96
C GLN A 370 -32.36 16.62 6.45
N THR A 371 -31.21 16.14 6.03
CA THR A 371 -30.62 14.91 6.56
C THR A 371 -30.09 15.16 7.97
N VAL A 372 -30.37 14.24 8.87
CA VAL A 372 -29.76 14.18 10.21
C VAL A 372 -29.12 12.82 10.40
N SER A 373 -27.97 12.80 11.05
CA SER A 373 -27.23 11.58 11.39
C SER A 373 -27.29 11.29 12.89
N ARG A 374 -27.11 10.03 13.25
CA ARG A 374 -26.96 9.64 14.66
C ARG A 374 -25.72 10.25 15.27
N THR A 375 -25.69 10.42 16.59
CA THR A 375 -24.53 10.93 17.32
C THR A 375 -23.41 9.88 17.30
N PRO A 376 -22.23 10.20 16.71
CA PRO A 376 -21.15 9.22 16.55
C PRO A 376 -20.29 9.08 17.80
N TYR A 377 -19.40 8.09 17.76
CA TYR A 377 -18.28 7.95 18.69
C TYR A 377 -16.97 8.25 17.96
N GLU A 378 -16.12 9.09 18.57
CA GLU A 378 -14.81 9.40 18.02
C GLU A 378 -13.95 8.13 17.88
N GLU A 379 -13.17 8.04 16.80
CA GLU A 379 -12.30 6.90 16.48
C GLU A 379 -11.45 6.43 17.66
N ARG A 380 -10.90 7.38 18.44
CA ARG A 380 -10.04 7.06 19.60
C ARG A 380 -10.70 6.22 20.70
N HIS A 381 -12.02 6.12 20.73
CA HIS A 381 -12.75 5.26 21.65
C HIS A 381 -13.10 3.89 21.08
N LEU A 382 -12.91 3.71 19.77
CA LEU A 382 -13.33 2.53 19.04
C LEU A 382 -12.15 1.65 18.61
N VAL A 383 -11.01 2.25 18.19
CA VAL A 383 -9.85 1.50 17.68
C VAL A 383 -8.76 1.33 18.75
N ASP A 384 -7.83 0.40 18.49
CA ASP A 384 -6.66 0.18 19.32
C ASP A 384 -5.45 0.91 18.72
N TYR A 385 -5.02 1.99 19.36
CA TYR A 385 -3.86 2.78 18.93
C TYR A 385 -2.51 2.27 19.48
N ASN A 386 -2.47 1.11 20.11
CA ASN A 386 -1.22 0.50 20.52
C ASN A 386 -0.58 -0.20 19.32
N ALA A 387 0.18 0.57 18.55
CA ALA A 387 0.89 0.08 17.37
C ALA A 387 2.06 -0.81 17.79
N LYS A 388 1.88 -2.13 17.67
CA LYS A 388 2.92 -3.14 17.90
C LYS A 388 3.33 -3.78 16.58
N ASN A 389 4.61 -4.14 16.47
CA ASN A 389 5.09 -4.95 15.36
C ASN A 389 6.20 -5.90 15.83
N VAL A 390 6.04 -7.18 15.51
CA VAL A 390 7.03 -8.24 15.73
C VAL A 390 7.41 -8.80 14.36
N LYS A 391 8.71 -8.90 14.08
CA LYS A 391 9.21 -9.51 12.86
C LYS A 391 10.25 -10.55 13.14
N ALA A 392 10.26 -11.60 12.34
CA ALA A 392 11.31 -12.61 12.31
C ALA A 392 11.68 -12.93 10.86
N ASN A 393 12.97 -12.91 10.58
CA ASN A 393 13.54 -13.35 9.30
C ASN A 393 14.57 -14.43 9.61
N ILE A 394 14.33 -15.66 9.12
CA ILE A 394 15.19 -16.81 9.38
C ILE A 394 15.59 -17.44 8.06
N GLY A 395 16.90 -17.44 7.77
CA GLY A 395 17.46 -18.00 6.54
C GLY A 395 18.39 -19.18 6.81
N LEU A 396 18.27 -20.24 6.01
CA LEU A 396 19.15 -21.38 5.97
C LEU A 396 19.65 -21.53 4.53
N ASN A 397 20.96 -21.55 4.34
CA ASN A 397 21.57 -21.58 3.02
C ASN A 397 22.60 -22.72 2.95
N TYR A 398 22.53 -23.54 1.91
CA TYR A 398 23.42 -24.67 1.69
C TYR A 398 23.93 -24.69 0.26
N ARG A 399 25.24 -24.60 0.08
CA ARG A 399 25.91 -24.74 -1.21
C ARG A 399 26.03 -26.22 -1.55
N LEU A 400 25.13 -26.69 -2.41
CA LEU A 400 25.14 -28.07 -2.94
C LEU A 400 26.45 -28.33 -3.71
N THR A 401 26.82 -27.37 -4.52
CA THR A 401 28.10 -27.32 -5.27
C THR A 401 28.61 -25.87 -5.26
N ASP A 402 29.80 -25.62 -5.78
CA ASP A 402 30.32 -24.26 -5.97
C ASP A 402 29.50 -23.39 -6.95
N LYS A 403 28.55 -24.03 -7.66
CA LYS A 403 27.67 -23.37 -8.65
C LYS A 403 26.21 -23.28 -8.26
N ILE A 404 25.79 -24.06 -7.25
CA ILE A 404 24.36 -24.22 -6.91
C ILE A 404 24.19 -24.09 -5.39
N GLU A 405 23.31 -23.21 -5.00
CA GLU A 405 22.89 -22.97 -3.63
C GLU A 405 21.41 -23.31 -3.46
N LEU A 406 21.07 -24.04 -2.41
CA LEU A 406 19.71 -24.25 -1.91
C LEU A 406 19.50 -23.37 -0.70
N SER A 407 18.44 -22.59 -0.67
CA SER A 407 18.08 -21.75 0.47
C SER A 407 16.64 -21.94 0.89
N TYR A 408 16.43 -21.86 2.21
CA TYR A 408 15.10 -21.70 2.82
C TYR A 408 15.05 -20.37 3.54
N LEU A 409 13.94 -19.63 3.40
CA LEU A 409 13.71 -18.36 4.07
C LEU A 409 12.31 -18.33 4.66
N LEU A 410 12.21 -17.96 5.93
CA LEU A 410 10.99 -17.61 6.63
C LEU A 410 10.97 -16.11 6.88
N ASN A 411 9.92 -15.42 6.42
CA ASN A 411 9.56 -14.07 6.86
C ASN A 411 8.26 -14.15 7.66
N TYR A 412 8.26 -13.60 8.86
CA TYR A 412 7.11 -13.47 9.73
C TYR A 412 6.95 -12.01 10.15
N GLY A 413 5.73 -11.51 10.08
CA GLY A 413 5.36 -10.21 10.61
C GLY A 413 4.01 -10.29 11.30
N ALA A 414 3.92 -9.75 12.51
CA ALA A 414 2.66 -9.63 13.24
C ALA A 414 2.57 -8.25 13.88
N GLY A 415 1.36 -7.69 13.93
CA GLY A 415 1.21 -6.39 14.55
C GLY A 415 -0.21 -5.88 14.69
N THR A 416 -0.31 -4.74 15.34
CA THR A 416 -1.53 -3.95 15.50
C THR A 416 -1.34 -2.62 14.80
N SER A 417 -2.35 -2.19 14.04
CA SER A 417 -2.28 -1.01 13.18
C SER A 417 -3.68 -0.51 12.86
N VAL A 418 -3.82 0.76 12.48
CA VAL A 418 -5.07 1.28 11.92
C VAL A 418 -4.89 1.44 10.40
N TYR A 419 -5.86 0.99 9.63
CA TYR A 419 -5.83 1.01 8.18
C TYR A 419 -7.09 1.68 7.61
N THR A 420 -6.93 2.45 6.54
CA THR A 420 -8.03 3.07 5.79
C THR A 420 -8.18 2.37 4.44
N GLY A 421 -9.32 1.72 4.22
CA GLY A 421 -9.74 1.19 2.92
C GLY A 421 -11.03 1.87 2.49
N ALA A 422 -12.06 1.08 2.13
CA ALA A 422 -13.42 1.60 1.94
C ALA A 422 -14.08 2.05 3.26
N GLN A 423 -13.53 1.61 4.38
CA GLN A 423 -13.93 1.93 5.75
C GLN A 423 -12.65 2.08 6.59
N ARG A 424 -12.81 2.35 7.89
CA ARG A 424 -11.70 2.40 8.84
C ARG A 424 -11.58 1.07 9.59
N TYR A 425 -10.40 0.45 9.53
CA TYR A 425 -10.14 -0.86 10.09
C TYR A 425 -9.12 -0.79 11.22
N SER A 426 -9.37 -1.49 12.31
CA SER A 426 -8.35 -1.80 13.31
C SER A 426 -7.80 -3.19 13.00
N LEU A 427 -6.58 -3.26 12.47
CA LEU A 427 -5.84 -4.50 12.26
C LEU A 427 -5.23 -4.89 13.60
N LYS A 428 -5.93 -5.72 14.38
CA LYS A 428 -5.46 -6.14 15.69
C LYS A 428 -4.93 -7.56 15.63
N ASP A 429 -3.68 -7.75 16.07
CA ASP A 429 -2.97 -9.02 16.06
C ASP A 429 -2.95 -9.69 14.67
N PHE A 430 -3.01 -8.86 13.61
CA PHE A 430 -2.86 -9.29 12.23
C PHE A 430 -1.48 -9.88 12.03
N ASN A 431 -1.39 -11.03 11.36
CA ASN A 431 -0.11 -11.63 11.03
C ASN A 431 -0.02 -12.16 9.60
N ILE A 432 1.20 -12.21 9.09
CA ILE A 432 1.55 -12.76 7.78
C ILE A 432 2.83 -13.56 7.88
N GLN A 433 2.84 -14.73 7.23
CA GLN A 433 3.96 -15.65 7.19
C GLN A 433 4.29 -15.98 5.74
N GLN A 434 5.58 -15.97 5.41
CA GLN A 434 6.06 -16.36 4.10
C GLN A 434 7.17 -17.41 4.24
N HIS A 435 7.02 -18.51 3.53
CA HIS A 435 8.00 -19.59 3.50
C HIS A 435 8.49 -19.76 2.07
N LYS A 436 9.79 -19.59 1.82
CA LYS A 436 10.41 -19.73 0.49
C LYS A 436 11.44 -20.84 0.49
N LEU A 437 11.41 -21.66 -0.56
CA LEU A 437 12.49 -22.56 -0.93
C LEU A 437 13.02 -22.13 -2.30
N GLU A 438 14.33 -21.92 -2.42
CA GLU A 438 14.97 -21.50 -3.66
C GLU A 438 16.20 -22.32 -3.98
N LEU A 439 16.30 -22.79 -5.21
CA LEU A 439 17.51 -23.37 -5.81
C LEU A 439 18.06 -22.34 -6.81
N LYS A 440 19.27 -21.84 -6.54
CA LYS A 440 19.88 -20.77 -7.32
C LYS A 440 21.24 -21.19 -7.85
N GLY A 441 21.49 -20.93 -9.13
CA GLY A 441 22.80 -21.05 -9.78
C GLY A 441 23.24 -19.70 -10.37
N ALA A 442 24.40 -19.68 -11.02
CA ALA A 442 24.92 -18.45 -11.64
C ALA A 442 24.00 -17.89 -12.74
N ASN A 443 23.30 -18.77 -13.46
CA ASN A 443 22.47 -18.40 -14.60
C ASN A 443 21.00 -18.90 -14.52
N PHE A 444 20.57 -19.41 -13.37
CA PHE A 444 19.18 -19.81 -13.16
C PHE A 444 18.76 -19.67 -11.71
N PHE A 445 17.46 -19.59 -11.50
CA PHE A 445 16.84 -19.89 -10.22
C PHE A 445 15.53 -20.66 -10.44
N LEU A 446 15.17 -21.46 -9.44
CA LEU A 446 13.87 -22.08 -9.28
C LEU A 446 13.43 -21.83 -7.83
N ARG A 447 12.30 -21.19 -7.61
CA ARG A 447 11.77 -20.93 -6.29
C ARG A 447 10.30 -21.24 -6.18
N GLY A 448 9.90 -21.67 -4.98
CA GLY A 448 8.50 -21.74 -4.59
C GLY A 448 8.33 -21.09 -3.24
N TYR A 449 7.23 -20.39 -3.04
CA TYR A 449 6.88 -19.82 -1.74
C TYR A 449 5.38 -19.84 -1.47
N THR A 450 5.03 -19.76 -0.20
CA THR A 450 3.66 -19.55 0.25
C THR A 450 3.58 -18.31 1.13
N THR A 451 2.49 -17.57 1.02
CA THR A 451 2.10 -16.51 1.93
C THR A 451 0.83 -16.94 2.65
N ILE A 452 0.84 -16.90 3.96
CA ILE A 452 -0.27 -17.23 4.84
C ILE A 452 -0.65 -15.97 5.58
N GLU A 453 -1.86 -15.50 5.38
CA GLU A 453 -2.47 -14.36 6.05
C GLU A 453 -3.38 -14.84 7.18
N ASP A 454 -3.43 -14.12 8.30
CA ASP A 454 -4.41 -14.32 9.36
C ASP A 454 -4.84 -12.95 9.89
N SER A 455 -6.13 -12.65 9.78
CA SER A 455 -6.70 -11.37 10.22
C SER A 455 -6.63 -11.15 11.73
N GLY A 456 -6.34 -12.18 12.54
CA GLY A 456 -6.29 -12.08 13.99
C GLY A 456 -7.61 -11.60 14.59
N GLU A 457 -7.56 -10.53 15.39
CA GLU A 457 -8.76 -9.87 15.97
C GLU A 457 -9.12 -8.56 15.21
N SER A 458 -8.85 -8.49 13.91
CA SER A 458 -9.12 -7.30 13.09
C SER A 458 -10.63 -7.05 12.91
N TYR A 459 -11.05 -5.79 12.95
CA TYR A 459 -12.46 -5.40 12.90
C TYR A 459 -12.70 -4.05 12.21
N ILE A 460 -13.95 -3.78 11.83
CA ILE A 460 -14.40 -2.53 11.21
C ILE A 460 -14.80 -1.54 12.32
N ALA A 461 -14.17 -0.37 12.35
CA ALA A 461 -14.44 0.67 13.34
C ALA A 461 -15.81 1.33 13.14
N ASP A 462 -16.17 1.65 11.89
CA ASP A 462 -17.47 2.22 11.51
C ASP A 462 -18.62 1.32 11.99
N LEU A 463 -18.57 0.05 11.64
CA LEU A 463 -19.57 -0.94 12.04
C LEU A 463 -19.64 -1.13 13.57
N THR A 464 -18.48 -1.03 14.25
CA THR A 464 -18.45 -1.08 15.71
C THR A 464 -19.23 0.08 16.32
N GLY A 465 -19.04 1.32 15.83
CA GLY A 465 -19.77 2.50 16.28
C GLY A 465 -21.28 2.38 16.08
N ILE A 466 -21.70 1.87 14.90
CA ILE A 466 -23.12 1.64 14.58
C ILE A 466 -23.73 0.59 15.52
N LEU A 467 -23.06 -0.55 15.72
CA LEU A 467 -23.54 -1.61 16.61
C LEU A 467 -23.66 -1.16 18.07
N ILE A 468 -22.73 -0.33 18.55
CA ILE A 468 -22.85 0.27 19.88
C ILE A 468 -24.11 1.17 19.95
N ASN A 469 -24.32 2.02 18.92
CA ASN A 469 -25.52 2.85 18.85
C ASN A 469 -26.81 2.00 18.83
N ASP A 470 -26.87 0.94 18.06
CA ASP A 470 -28.05 0.07 17.99
C ASP A 470 -28.31 -0.70 19.30
N SER A 471 -27.27 -0.98 20.10
CA SER A 471 -27.38 -1.76 21.33
C SER A 471 -28.20 -1.08 22.43
N TRP A 472 -28.26 0.28 22.44
CA TRP A 472 -28.99 1.04 23.45
C TRP A 472 -30.29 1.69 22.91
N LYS A 473 -30.34 2.01 21.59
CA LYS A 473 -31.55 2.53 20.95
C LYS A 473 -31.50 2.23 19.45
N ASN A 474 -32.52 1.55 18.93
CA ASN A 474 -32.60 1.29 17.50
C ASN A 474 -32.83 2.57 16.67
N ASN A 475 -32.50 2.51 15.38
CA ASN A 475 -32.54 3.67 14.49
C ASN A 475 -33.92 4.31 14.38
N THR A 476 -35.00 3.51 14.26
CA THR A 476 -36.37 4.03 14.18
C THR A 476 -36.75 4.84 15.42
N ALA A 477 -36.46 4.32 16.61
CA ALA A 477 -36.73 5.01 17.86
C ALA A 477 -35.92 6.31 17.97
N TRP A 478 -34.65 6.28 17.60
CA TRP A 478 -33.78 7.46 17.65
C TRP A 478 -34.28 8.58 16.74
N PHE A 479 -34.61 8.30 15.46
CA PHE A 479 -35.11 9.30 14.51
C PHE A 479 -36.51 9.79 14.88
N THR A 480 -37.34 8.94 15.48
CA THR A 480 -38.64 9.36 16.02
C THR A 480 -38.46 10.33 17.18
N ASP A 481 -37.63 9.98 18.17
CA ASP A 481 -37.35 10.86 19.32
C ASP A 481 -36.76 12.21 18.88
N TYR A 482 -35.85 12.18 17.88
CA TYR A 482 -35.25 13.37 17.29
C TYR A 482 -36.33 14.27 16.67
N SER A 483 -37.18 13.71 15.83
CA SER A 483 -38.22 14.47 15.14
C SER A 483 -39.26 15.01 16.10
N VAL A 484 -39.70 14.24 17.08
CA VAL A 484 -40.60 14.73 18.16
C VAL A 484 -39.92 15.76 19.00
N GLY A 485 -38.64 15.63 19.34
CA GLY A 485 -37.87 16.65 20.05
C GLY A 485 -37.78 17.98 19.30
N TYR A 486 -37.53 17.93 17.98
CA TYR A 486 -37.48 19.11 17.11
C TYR A 486 -38.82 19.87 17.16
N LEU A 487 -39.93 19.16 16.96
CA LEU A 487 -41.26 19.73 16.99
C LEU A 487 -41.65 20.26 18.39
N SER A 488 -41.25 19.54 19.45
CA SER A 488 -41.48 19.93 20.84
C SER A 488 -40.80 21.25 21.22
N TYR A 489 -39.55 21.45 20.69
CA TYR A 489 -38.85 22.72 20.88
C TYR A 489 -39.61 23.91 20.26
N LEU A 490 -40.08 23.77 19.01
CA LEU A 490 -40.89 24.80 18.34
C LEU A 490 -42.21 25.05 19.07
N ALA A 491 -42.88 24.00 19.54
CA ALA A 491 -44.11 24.11 20.33
C ALA A 491 -43.88 24.83 21.64
N ASN A 492 -42.75 24.58 22.33
CA ASN A 492 -42.39 25.30 23.55
C ASN A 492 -42.14 26.79 23.29
N LEU A 493 -41.41 27.14 22.23
CA LEU A 493 -41.21 28.53 21.82
C LEU A 493 -42.53 29.22 21.51
N ALA A 494 -43.48 28.52 20.84
CA ALA A 494 -44.79 29.05 20.56
C ALA A 494 -45.61 29.28 21.85
N GLY A 495 -45.57 28.35 22.80
CA GLY A 495 -46.20 28.52 24.12
C GLY A 495 -45.63 29.68 24.92
N GLN A 496 -44.38 30.07 24.70
CA GLN A 496 -43.74 31.24 25.29
C GLN A 496 -43.95 32.55 24.49
N GLY A 497 -44.67 32.48 23.37
CA GLY A 497 -44.91 33.66 22.51
C GLY A 497 -43.66 34.04 21.66
N GLN A 498 -42.62 33.21 21.62
CA GLN A 498 -41.37 33.47 20.90
C GLN A 498 -41.36 32.91 19.47
N TYR A 499 -42.39 32.17 19.09
CA TYR A 499 -42.57 31.60 17.76
C TYR A 499 -44.04 31.53 17.36
N ASN A 500 -44.35 31.89 16.12
CA ASN A 500 -45.69 31.72 15.54
C ASN A 500 -45.71 30.57 14.54
N PRO A 501 -46.43 29.47 14.78
CA PRO A 501 -46.45 28.28 13.91
C PRO A 501 -47.02 28.51 12.49
N ALA A 502 -47.61 29.71 12.24
CA ALA A 502 -48.00 30.11 10.89
C ALA A 502 -46.81 30.53 10.01
N ASN A 503 -45.63 30.77 10.57
CA ASN A 503 -44.43 31.19 9.89
C ASN A 503 -43.35 30.14 9.95
N ALA A 504 -42.44 30.11 8.96
CA ALA A 504 -41.26 29.28 9.01
C ALA A 504 -40.34 29.67 10.18
N PRO A 505 -39.72 28.72 10.89
CA PRO A 505 -38.75 29.01 11.93
C PRO A 505 -37.49 29.68 11.35
N THR A 506 -36.95 30.65 12.08
CA THR A 506 -35.66 31.29 11.72
C THR A 506 -34.53 30.32 11.84
N VAL A 507 -33.38 30.63 11.24
CA VAL A 507 -32.15 29.78 11.30
C VAL A 507 -31.78 29.49 12.77
N ALA A 508 -31.75 30.48 13.63
CA ALA A 508 -31.47 30.33 15.06
C ALA A 508 -32.49 29.42 15.79
N GLN A 509 -33.78 29.49 15.41
CA GLN A 509 -34.81 28.59 15.97
C GLN A 509 -34.63 27.15 15.45
N GLN A 510 -34.24 26.98 14.20
CA GLN A 510 -33.90 25.65 13.63
C GLN A 510 -32.67 25.04 14.32
N GLU A 511 -31.58 25.79 14.50
CA GLU A 511 -30.38 25.34 15.22
C GLU A 511 -30.71 24.95 16.68
N GLY A 512 -31.49 25.76 17.37
CA GLY A 512 -31.99 25.43 18.70
C GLY A 512 -32.86 24.17 18.73
N ALA A 513 -33.71 23.98 17.71
CA ALA A 513 -34.54 22.79 17.57
C ALA A 513 -33.69 21.53 17.29
N HIS A 514 -32.68 21.60 16.42
CA HIS A 514 -31.76 20.50 16.17
C HIS A 514 -30.96 20.13 17.41
N ASN A 515 -30.44 21.11 18.15
CA ASN A 515 -29.65 20.83 19.38
C ASN A 515 -30.54 20.18 20.46
N PHE A 516 -31.75 20.68 20.66
CA PHE A 516 -32.70 20.09 21.61
C PHE A 516 -33.13 18.67 21.14
N ALA A 517 -33.47 18.50 19.88
CA ALA A 517 -33.85 17.24 19.29
C ALA A 517 -32.76 16.16 19.55
N ARG A 518 -31.50 16.50 19.27
CA ARG A 518 -30.37 15.58 19.51
C ARG A 518 -30.24 15.23 20.98
N SER A 519 -30.37 16.19 21.89
CA SER A 519 -30.31 15.91 23.32
C SER A 519 -31.44 14.97 23.81
N GLN A 520 -32.62 15.00 23.19
CA GLN A 520 -33.73 14.12 23.50
C GLN A 520 -33.50 12.72 22.89
N ALA A 521 -33.06 12.67 21.65
CA ALA A 521 -32.76 11.40 20.97
C ALA A 521 -31.64 10.63 21.65
N ASP A 522 -30.65 11.35 22.22
CA ASP A 522 -29.47 10.76 22.88
C ASP A 522 -29.71 10.38 24.36
N VAL A 523 -30.93 10.52 24.90
CA VAL A 523 -31.24 10.05 26.24
C VAL A 523 -30.99 8.52 26.33
N GLY A 524 -30.06 8.15 27.26
CA GLY A 524 -29.63 6.78 27.46
C GLY A 524 -28.42 6.35 26.61
N ARG A 525 -27.81 7.29 25.87
CA ARG A 525 -26.61 7.01 25.06
C ARG A 525 -25.48 6.48 25.95
N LEU A 526 -24.84 5.40 25.50
CA LEU A 526 -23.66 4.84 26.17
C LEU A 526 -22.48 5.81 26.01
N LEU A 527 -21.84 6.17 27.11
CA LEU A 527 -20.72 7.12 27.10
C LEU A 527 -19.38 6.39 27.09
N PRO A 528 -18.42 6.79 26.23
CA PRO A 528 -17.08 6.22 26.22
C PRO A 528 -16.44 6.19 27.60
N GLY A 529 -15.78 5.07 27.95
CA GLY A 529 -15.14 4.85 29.23
C GLY A 529 -16.06 4.31 30.34
N THR A 530 -17.38 4.19 30.08
CA THR A 530 -18.28 3.51 31.03
C THR A 530 -18.26 2.00 30.81
N PRO A 531 -18.53 1.18 31.87
CA PRO A 531 -18.58 -0.28 31.73
C PRO A 531 -19.58 -0.75 30.67
N GLU A 532 -20.72 -0.08 30.54
CA GLU A 532 -21.77 -0.40 29.57
C GLU A 532 -21.29 -0.18 28.13
N PHE A 533 -20.58 0.93 27.87
CA PHE A 533 -19.97 1.22 26.58
C PHE A 533 -18.92 0.16 26.23
N GLU A 534 -18.01 -0.16 27.16
CA GLU A 534 -16.95 -1.14 26.92
C GLU A 534 -17.52 -2.55 26.70
N ALA A 535 -18.61 -2.91 27.39
CA ALA A 535 -19.32 -4.18 27.17
C ALA A 535 -19.98 -4.23 25.78
N ALA A 536 -20.64 -3.16 25.34
CA ALA A 536 -21.24 -3.07 24.01
C ALA A 536 -20.15 -3.14 22.92
N LYS A 537 -19.06 -2.40 23.06
CA LYS A 537 -17.89 -2.43 22.18
C LYS A 537 -17.29 -3.84 22.08
N SER A 538 -17.08 -4.51 23.22
CA SER A 538 -16.57 -5.87 23.27
C SER A 538 -17.50 -6.85 22.58
N THR A 539 -18.82 -6.71 22.76
CA THR A 539 -19.83 -7.53 22.10
C THR A 539 -19.80 -7.37 20.57
N ALA A 540 -19.74 -6.12 20.09
CA ALA A 540 -19.63 -5.83 18.65
C ALA A 540 -18.39 -6.46 18.02
N ARG A 541 -17.24 -6.39 18.71
CA ARG A 541 -15.94 -6.88 18.23
C ARG A 541 -15.74 -8.39 18.40
N SER A 542 -16.55 -9.09 19.18
CA SER A 542 -16.43 -10.53 19.42
C SER A 542 -17.20 -11.40 18.41
N LYS A 543 -18.06 -10.79 17.60
CA LYS A 543 -18.87 -11.48 16.59
C LYS A 543 -18.37 -11.14 15.21
N THR A 544 -18.42 -12.12 14.31
CA THR A 544 -18.08 -11.91 12.91
C THR A 544 -19.15 -11.10 12.17
N ILE A 545 -18.73 -10.43 11.10
CA ILE A 545 -19.60 -9.70 10.17
C ILE A 545 -20.62 -10.68 9.57
N PRO A 546 -21.93 -10.27 9.42
CA PRO A 546 -22.51 -8.96 9.74
C PRO A 546 -23.11 -8.83 11.14
N ALA A 547 -23.08 -9.88 11.97
CA ALA A 547 -23.64 -9.87 13.32
C ALA A 547 -22.76 -9.10 14.33
N GLY A 548 -21.54 -8.83 14.00
CA GLY A 548 -20.56 -8.00 14.68
C GLY A 548 -19.64 -7.37 13.66
N SER A 549 -18.46 -6.91 14.09
CA SER A 549 -17.50 -6.18 13.25
C SER A 549 -16.20 -6.96 12.96
N LEU A 550 -16.06 -8.19 13.47
CA LEU A 550 -14.84 -9.00 13.40
C LEU A 550 -14.68 -9.67 12.03
N PHE A 551 -13.46 -9.63 11.47
CA PHE A 551 -13.05 -10.46 10.34
C PHE A 551 -12.60 -11.86 10.79
N ASN A 552 -12.66 -12.83 9.87
CA ASN A 552 -12.14 -14.18 10.07
C ASN A 552 -11.46 -14.67 8.79
N ASP A 553 -10.38 -13.98 8.39
CA ASP A 553 -9.65 -14.30 7.18
C ASP A 553 -8.36 -15.09 7.47
N LYS A 554 -8.14 -16.16 6.66
CA LYS A 554 -6.94 -17.02 6.66
C LYS A 554 -6.51 -17.38 5.25
N THR A 555 -6.66 -16.45 4.33
CA THR A 555 -6.34 -16.60 2.91
C THR A 555 -4.87 -16.93 2.69
N ARG A 556 -4.59 -17.76 1.67
CA ARG A 556 -3.24 -18.22 1.33
C ARG A 556 -2.92 -17.95 -0.13
N LEU A 557 -1.64 -17.74 -0.37
CA LEU A 557 -1.05 -17.65 -1.71
C LEU A 557 0.06 -18.67 -1.83
N TYR A 558 0.05 -19.45 -2.91
CA TYR A 558 1.13 -20.32 -3.33
C TYR A 558 1.71 -19.82 -4.65
N HIS A 559 3.03 -19.72 -4.74
CA HIS A 559 3.72 -19.24 -5.94
C HIS A 559 4.91 -20.09 -6.25
N ALA A 560 5.09 -20.42 -7.53
CA ALA A 560 6.28 -21.07 -8.07
C ALA A 560 6.79 -20.28 -9.28
N GLU A 561 8.10 -20.08 -9.38
CA GLU A 561 8.73 -19.32 -10.45
C GLU A 561 10.10 -19.89 -10.78
N GLY A 562 10.44 -19.92 -12.07
CA GLY A 562 11.75 -20.28 -12.56
C GLY A 562 12.22 -19.37 -13.68
N GLN A 563 13.53 -19.13 -13.74
CA GLN A 563 14.19 -18.34 -14.77
C GLN A 563 15.51 -19.01 -15.17
N TYR A 564 15.83 -18.92 -16.45
CA TYR A 564 17.13 -19.33 -17.02
C TYR A 564 17.71 -18.24 -17.90
N ASN A 565 19.00 -17.93 -17.70
CA ASN A 565 19.79 -17.01 -18.51
C ASN A 565 20.72 -17.83 -19.42
N PHE A 566 20.58 -17.68 -20.73
CA PHE A 566 21.30 -18.47 -21.76
C PHE A 566 22.70 -17.91 -22.08
N VAL A 567 23.29 -17.08 -21.23
CA VAL A 567 24.60 -16.43 -21.44
C VAL A 567 25.73 -17.42 -21.76
N ASN A 568 25.66 -18.67 -21.28
CA ASN A 568 26.65 -19.69 -21.54
C ASN A 568 26.41 -20.46 -22.84
N GLN A 569 25.28 -20.28 -23.53
CA GLN A 569 24.87 -20.98 -24.74
C GLN A 569 24.77 -20.04 -25.95
N ILE A 570 24.58 -18.76 -25.71
CA ILE A 570 24.34 -17.76 -26.76
C ILE A 570 25.28 -16.57 -26.53
N ASP A 571 26.26 -16.39 -27.42
CA ASP A 571 27.28 -15.34 -27.29
C ASP A 571 26.92 -14.04 -28.01
N PHE A 572 26.01 -14.11 -29.01
CA PHE A 572 25.73 -12.97 -29.87
C PHE A 572 24.62 -12.02 -29.32
N MET A 573 23.92 -12.45 -28.28
CA MET A 573 22.92 -11.67 -27.54
C MET A 573 22.71 -12.26 -26.15
N GLU A 574 22.24 -11.41 -25.23
CA GLU A 574 21.74 -11.85 -23.93
C GLU A 574 20.31 -12.39 -24.11
N LEU A 575 20.01 -13.59 -23.62
CA LEU A 575 18.67 -14.18 -23.66
C LEU A 575 18.29 -14.71 -22.29
N VAL A 576 17.10 -14.34 -21.81
CA VAL A 576 16.51 -14.83 -20.55
C VAL A 576 15.10 -15.33 -20.83
N ALA A 577 14.73 -16.47 -20.26
CA ALA A 577 13.36 -16.97 -20.29
C ALA A 577 12.93 -17.40 -18.88
N GLY A 578 11.65 -17.23 -18.58
CA GLY A 578 11.10 -17.63 -17.28
C GLY A 578 9.62 -17.92 -17.36
N ALA A 579 9.14 -18.63 -16.32
CA ALA A 579 7.74 -18.96 -16.16
C ALA A 579 7.34 -18.92 -14.68
N SER A 580 6.06 -18.68 -14.40
CA SER A 580 5.50 -18.60 -13.06
C SER A 580 4.11 -19.23 -12.99
N TYR A 581 3.78 -19.76 -11.82
CA TYR A 581 2.46 -20.24 -11.46
C TYR A 581 2.07 -19.64 -10.11
N ARG A 582 0.81 -19.22 -9.96
CA ARG A 582 0.26 -18.63 -8.74
C ARG A 582 -1.11 -19.23 -8.46
N LEU A 583 -1.37 -19.55 -7.20
CA LEU A 583 -2.66 -20.04 -6.71
C LEU A 583 -3.05 -19.27 -5.46
N TYR A 584 -4.16 -18.58 -5.51
CA TYR A 584 -4.84 -18.04 -4.33
C TYR A 584 -5.84 -19.06 -3.81
N ASP A 585 -5.91 -19.20 -2.49
CA ASP A 585 -6.87 -20.03 -1.75
C ASP A 585 -7.53 -19.11 -0.74
N LEU A 586 -8.76 -18.65 -1.07
CA LEU A 586 -9.49 -17.63 -0.32
C LEU A 586 -10.22 -18.28 0.85
N GLN A 587 -9.94 -17.87 2.08
CA GLN A 587 -10.47 -18.46 3.30
C GLN A 587 -10.91 -17.38 4.30
N SER A 588 -12.06 -16.74 4.05
CA SER A 588 -12.60 -15.69 4.93
C SER A 588 -13.83 -16.13 5.75
N ASN A 589 -14.29 -17.35 5.58
CA ASN A 589 -15.50 -17.88 6.21
C ASN A 589 -16.72 -16.96 6.04
N GLY A 590 -16.86 -16.37 4.85
CA GLY A 590 -17.96 -15.47 4.50
C GLY A 590 -17.83 -14.05 5.08
N THR A 591 -16.69 -13.67 5.68
CA THR A 591 -16.53 -12.31 6.21
C THR A 591 -15.96 -11.32 5.21
N ILE A 592 -15.36 -11.79 4.10
CA ILE A 592 -14.85 -10.95 3.00
C ILE A 592 -15.35 -11.50 1.65
N PHE A 593 -15.26 -12.81 1.44
CA PHE A 593 -15.62 -13.51 0.21
C PHE A 593 -16.85 -14.39 0.42
N ALA A 594 -17.42 -14.90 -0.68
CA ALA A 594 -18.54 -15.85 -0.62
C ALA A 594 -18.10 -17.30 -0.31
N ASP A 595 -16.97 -17.48 0.38
CA ASP A 595 -16.33 -18.73 0.75
C ASP A 595 -16.95 -19.36 2.01
N THR A 596 -18.22 -19.71 1.94
CA THR A 596 -18.92 -20.43 3.01
C THR A 596 -18.70 -21.94 2.91
N ALA A 597 -19.06 -22.68 3.94
CA ALA A 597 -18.87 -24.13 3.98
C ALA A 597 -19.39 -24.85 2.72
N GLY A 598 -18.51 -25.53 2.01
CA GLY A 598 -18.80 -26.22 0.75
C GLY A 598 -18.70 -25.35 -0.51
N ASN A 599 -18.21 -24.11 -0.38
CA ASN A 599 -17.94 -23.19 -1.50
C ASN A 599 -16.51 -22.65 -1.43
N ASP A 600 -15.53 -23.53 -1.70
CA ASP A 600 -14.12 -23.14 -1.73
C ASP A 600 -13.84 -22.27 -2.96
N ILE A 601 -13.14 -21.14 -2.77
CA ILE A 601 -12.78 -20.20 -3.85
C ILE A 601 -11.28 -20.22 -4.04
N THR A 602 -10.85 -20.61 -5.23
CA THR A 602 -9.44 -20.54 -5.65
C THR A 602 -9.29 -19.73 -6.92
N ILE A 603 -8.11 -19.13 -7.14
CA ILE A 603 -7.77 -18.39 -8.36
C ILE A 603 -6.40 -18.83 -8.84
N GLN A 604 -6.33 -19.33 -10.08
CA GLN A 604 -5.10 -19.78 -10.70
C GLN A 604 -4.60 -18.80 -11.75
N GLU A 605 -3.28 -18.56 -11.72
CA GLU A 605 -2.59 -17.72 -12.71
C GLU A 605 -1.32 -18.43 -13.20
N ILE A 606 -1.09 -18.37 -14.50
CA ILE A 606 0.15 -18.85 -15.13
C ILE A 606 0.74 -17.75 -16.01
N GLY A 607 2.07 -17.60 -15.99
CA GLY A 607 2.77 -16.63 -16.81
C GLY A 607 4.06 -17.19 -17.38
N ALA A 608 4.46 -16.69 -18.54
CA ALA A 608 5.74 -17.00 -19.17
C ALA A 608 6.30 -15.77 -19.89
N TYR A 609 7.61 -15.59 -19.88
CA TYR A 609 8.25 -14.47 -20.56
C TYR A 609 9.57 -14.84 -21.18
N VAL A 610 9.94 -14.05 -22.19
CA VAL A 610 11.27 -14.08 -22.81
C VAL A 610 11.77 -12.64 -22.94
N GLN A 611 13.05 -12.43 -22.64
CA GLN A 611 13.76 -11.16 -22.84
C GLN A 611 15.04 -11.42 -23.63
N ALA A 612 15.28 -10.59 -24.64
CA ALA A 612 16.53 -10.56 -25.40
C ALA A 612 17.15 -9.16 -25.36
N ALA A 613 18.47 -9.07 -25.19
CA ALA A 613 19.19 -7.81 -25.28
C ALA A 613 20.44 -7.96 -26.14
N LYS A 614 20.75 -6.91 -26.92
CA LYS A 614 21.93 -6.88 -27.79
C LYS A 614 22.55 -5.50 -27.79
N LYS A 615 23.87 -5.48 -27.69
CA LYS A 615 24.69 -4.28 -27.90
C LYS A 615 25.11 -4.21 -29.38
N ILE A 616 24.97 -3.06 -29.98
CA ILE A 616 25.31 -2.75 -31.37
C ILE A 616 26.08 -1.43 -31.47
N PHE A 617 26.65 -1.11 -32.67
CA PHE A 617 27.44 0.10 -32.89
C PHE A 617 28.62 0.23 -31.91
N SER A 618 29.44 -0.81 -31.80
CA SER A 618 30.59 -0.85 -30.87
C SER A 618 30.14 -0.60 -29.42
N ASP A 619 29.07 -1.27 -28.99
CA ASP A 619 28.46 -1.25 -27.66
C ASP A 619 27.86 0.11 -27.24
N LYS A 620 27.72 1.07 -28.16
CA LYS A 620 27.11 2.36 -27.91
C LYS A 620 25.59 2.33 -27.77
N LEU A 621 24.92 1.35 -28.39
CA LEU A 621 23.49 1.19 -28.30
C LEU A 621 23.13 -0.22 -27.80
N LYS A 622 22.56 -0.31 -26.61
CA LYS A 622 21.93 -1.55 -26.10
C LYS A 622 20.44 -1.49 -26.40
N ILE A 623 19.93 -2.47 -27.16
CA ILE A 623 18.49 -2.66 -27.39
C ILE A 623 18.04 -3.87 -26.56
N THR A 624 16.94 -3.71 -25.81
CA THR A 624 16.32 -4.78 -25.03
C THR A 624 14.86 -4.91 -25.46
N GLY A 625 14.46 -6.13 -25.81
CA GLY A 625 13.07 -6.49 -26.09
C GLY A 625 12.61 -7.59 -25.14
N SER A 626 11.40 -7.48 -24.60
CA SER A 626 10.77 -8.55 -23.83
C SER A 626 9.30 -8.69 -24.19
N ILE A 627 8.81 -9.91 -24.04
CA ILE A 627 7.40 -10.24 -24.20
C ILE A 627 6.99 -11.20 -23.08
N ARG A 628 5.85 -10.93 -22.49
CA ARG A 628 5.27 -11.78 -21.46
C ARG A 628 3.82 -12.13 -21.81
N TRP A 629 3.46 -13.37 -21.57
CA TRP A 629 2.12 -13.90 -21.67
C TRP A 629 1.66 -14.33 -20.28
N ASP A 630 0.44 -13.94 -19.89
CA ASP A 630 -0.17 -14.30 -18.62
C ASP A 630 -1.63 -14.73 -18.84
N LYS A 631 -2.08 -15.74 -18.12
CA LYS A 631 -3.46 -16.22 -18.10
C LYS A 631 -3.91 -16.41 -16.67
N ASN A 632 -4.96 -15.69 -16.29
CA ASN A 632 -5.78 -15.94 -15.09
C ASN A 632 -6.97 -16.79 -15.51
N GLU A 633 -7.46 -17.70 -14.66
CA GLU A 633 -8.55 -18.60 -15.01
C GLU A 633 -9.85 -17.86 -15.38
N ASN A 634 -10.14 -16.71 -14.76
CA ASN A 634 -11.37 -15.93 -14.93
C ASN A 634 -11.32 -14.92 -16.10
N PHE A 635 -10.15 -14.63 -16.68
CA PHE A 635 -9.98 -13.58 -17.70
C PHE A 635 -9.22 -14.09 -18.91
N ASP A 636 -9.38 -13.41 -20.04
CA ASP A 636 -8.60 -13.67 -21.24
C ASP A 636 -7.11 -13.44 -21.03
N ALA A 637 -6.30 -14.17 -21.79
CA ALA A 637 -4.86 -14.08 -21.71
C ALA A 637 -4.37 -12.68 -22.11
N GLN A 638 -3.38 -12.18 -21.37
CA GLN A 638 -2.74 -10.88 -21.61
C GLN A 638 -1.35 -11.07 -22.21
N VAL A 639 -1.01 -10.24 -23.20
CA VAL A 639 0.32 -10.22 -23.82
C VAL A 639 0.93 -8.83 -23.67
N ASN A 640 2.11 -8.76 -23.03
CA ASN A 640 2.75 -7.51 -22.67
C ASN A 640 4.14 -7.40 -23.29
N PRO A 641 4.26 -6.70 -24.44
CA PRO A 641 5.56 -6.37 -25.01
C PRO A 641 6.22 -5.18 -24.33
N ARG A 642 7.54 -5.18 -24.34
CA ARG A 642 8.41 -4.05 -23.98
C ARG A 642 9.55 -3.97 -24.98
N ILE A 643 9.89 -2.77 -25.38
CA ILE A 643 11.12 -2.48 -26.11
C ILE A 643 11.80 -1.26 -25.52
N SER A 644 13.11 -1.31 -25.34
CA SER A 644 13.89 -0.19 -24.81
C SER A 644 15.25 -0.10 -25.49
N GLY A 645 15.77 1.12 -25.58
CA GLY A 645 17.09 1.41 -26.10
C GLY A 645 17.87 2.32 -25.16
N VAL A 646 19.13 2.00 -24.90
CA VAL A 646 20.07 2.83 -24.15
C VAL A 646 21.22 3.20 -25.08
N TYR A 647 21.35 4.50 -25.35
CA TYR A 647 22.45 5.04 -26.14
C TYR A 647 23.49 5.70 -25.25
N SER A 648 24.68 5.12 -25.18
CA SER A 648 25.82 5.61 -24.43
C SER A 648 26.61 6.63 -25.23
N ILE A 649 26.52 7.93 -24.86
CA ILE A 649 27.35 9.00 -25.42
C ILE A 649 28.78 8.77 -24.94
N THR A 650 28.93 8.52 -23.65
CA THR A 650 30.13 8.07 -22.96
C THR A 650 29.76 6.93 -21.99
N PRO A 651 30.71 6.17 -21.44
CA PRO A 651 30.39 5.14 -20.43
C PRO A 651 29.58 5.65 -19.23
N SER A 652 29.72 6.94 -18.91
CA SER A 652 29.04 7.60 -17.78
C SER A 652 27.87 8.51 -18.18
N SER A 653 27.45 8.55 -19.45
CA SER A 653 26.41 9.46 -19.94
C SER A 653 25.53 8.78 -20.98
N ASN A 654 24.26 8.57 -20.67
CA ASN A 654 23.37 7.70 -21.41
C ASN A 654 21.99 8.34 -21.63
N PHE A 655 21.47 8.24 -22.85
CA PHE A 655 20.07 8.45 -23.16
C PHE A 655 19.33 7.13 -23.16
N ARG A 656 18.08 7.15 -22.71
CA ARG A 656 17.20 5.98 -22.76
C ARG A 656 15.83 6.33 -23.34
N LEU A 657 15.28 5.37 -24.07
CA LEU A 657 13.91 5.40 -24.56
C LEU A 657 13.29 4.04 -24.32
N SER A 658 12.09 4.01 -23.75
CA SER A 658 11.33 2.77 -23.61
C SER A 658 9.88 2.94 -24.01
N TYR A 659 9.33 1.91 -24.65
CA TYR A 659 7.91 1.67 -24.81
C TYR A 659 7.57 0.36 -24.15
N GLN A 660 6.56 0.36 -23.31
CA GLN A 660 6.15 -0.82 -22.58
C GLN A 660 4.64 -0.84 -22.33
N THR A 661 4.08 -2.04 -22.31
CA THR A 661 2.73 -2.26 -21.86
C THR A 661 2.75 -2.93 -20.48
N GLY A 662 1.68 -2.73 -19.72
CA GLY A 662 1.45 -3.39 -18.46
C GLY A 662 -0.03 -3.63 -18.27
N PHE A 663 -0.36 -4.48 -17.33
CA PHE A 663 -1.74 -4.78 -16.99
C PHE A 663 -1.87 -5.07 -15.49
N ARG A 664 -3.07 -4.87 -14.98
CA ARG A 664 -3.47 -5.24 -13.64
C ARG A 664 -4.63 -6.21 -13.72
N MET A 665 -4.48 -7.38 -13.12
CA MET A 665 -5.61 -8.28 -12.92
C MET A 665 -6.57 -7.65 -11.92
N PRO A 666 -7.89 -7.80 -12.11
CA PRO A 666 -8.84 -7.53 -11.05
C PRO A 666 -8.42 -8.27 -9.78
N THR A 667 -8.41 -7.59 -8.66
CA THR A 667 -7.98 -8.16 -7.38
C THR A 667 -8.84 -9.34 -6.95
N THR A 668 -8.41 -10.12 -5.96
CA THR A 668 -9.24 -11.16 -5.34
C THR A 668 -10.58 -10.59 -4.89
N GLN A 669 -10.57 -9.36 -4.34
CA GLN A 669 -11.80 -8.63 -3.97
C GLN A 669 -12.60 -8.18 -5.19
N ASN A 670 -11.98 -7.60 -6.22
CA ASN A 670 -12.70 -7.23 -7.44
C ASN A 670 -13.39 -8.44 -8.09
N GLN A 671 -12.84 -9.64 -7.93
CA GLN A 671 -13.40 -10.86 -8.49
C GLN A 671 -14.48 -11.48 -7.59
N HIS A 672 -14.24 -11.60 -6.27
CA HIS A 672 -14.95 -12.52 -5.39
C HIS A 672 -15.48 -11.93 -4.09
N ILE A 673 -15.37 -10.60 -3.85
CA ILE A 673 -15.87 -10.00 -2.61
C ILE A 673 -17.38 -10.25 -2.45
N ASP A 674 -17.81 -10.52 -1.22
CA ASP A 674 -19.19 -10.57 -0.81
C ASP A 674 -19.32 -10.07 0.62
N LEU A 675 -19.07 -8.78 0.80
CA LEU A 675 -18.97 -8.13 2.10
C LEU A 675 -20.15 -7.18 2.31
N ASN A 676 -20.89 -7.38 3.38
CA ASN A 676 -21.88 -6.41 3.81
C ASN A 676 -21.18 -5.26 4.53
N ALA A 677 -20.83 -4.22 3.79
CA ALA A 677 -20.29 -2.97 4.31
C ALA A 677 -21.44 -2.05 4.76
N VAL A 678 -21.09 -0.97 5.51
CA VAL A 678 -22.09 -0.07 6.09
C VAL A 678 -22.95 0.63 5.03
N SER A 679 -22.33 1.10 3.94
CA SER A 679 -22.98 1.91 2.90
C SER A 679 -23.59 1.09 1.77
N ALA A 680 -23.06 -0.10 1.51
CA ALA A 680 -23.51 -0.99 0.44
C ALA A 680 -23.01 -2.42 0.69
N ARG A 681 -23.63 -3.42 0.04
CA ARG A 681 -23.03 -4.72 -0.11
C ARG A 681 -22.03 -4.69 -1.26
N LEU A 682 -20.76 -4.95 -0.95
CA LEU A 682 -19.70 -5.08 -1.94
C LEU A 682 -19.81 -6.49 -2.52
N ILE A 683 -19.95 -6.62 -3.83
CA ILE A 683 -19.97 -7.92 -4.52
C ILE A 683 -18.96 -7.93 -5.66
N GLY A 684 -18.39 -9.11 -5.94
CA GLY A 684 -17.41 -9.27 -7.01
C GLY A 684 -18.00 -8.96 -8.39
N GLY A 685 -17.15 -8.47 -9.28
CA GLY A 685 -17.49 -8.07 -10.65
C GLY A 685 -17.58 -9.24 -11.64
N LEU A 686 -17.44 -10.50 -11.16
CA LEU A 686 -17.73 -11.69 -11.97
C LEU A 686 -19.27 -11.91 -12.06
N PRO A 687 -19.82 -12.30 -13.21
CA PRO A 687 -21.28 -12.32 -13.48
C PRO A 687 -22.09 -13.10 -12.44
N GLN A 688 -21.56 -14.20 -11.95
CA GLN A 688 -22.26 -15.09 -11.02
C GLN A 688 -22.73 -14.40 -9.72
N TYR A 689 -22.04 -13.36 -9.25
CA TYR A 689 -22.38 -12.66 -8.00
C TYR A 689 -23.60 -11.75 -8.20
N ALA A 690 -23.65 -11.01 -9.30
CA ALA A 690 -24.79 -10.18 -9.66
C ALA A 690 -26.03 -11.03 -9.98
N GLU A 691 -25.84 -12.16 -10.68
CA GLU A 691 -26.91 -13.13 -11.03
C GLU A 691 -27.47 -13.80 -9.79
N ALA A 692 -26.62 -14.35 -8.89
CA ALA A 692 -27.07 -15.05 -7.68
C ALA A 692 -27.95 -14.16 -6.77
N ARG A 693 -27.77 -12.84 -6.83
CA ARG A 693 -28.54 -11.86 -6.04
C ARG A 693 -29.62 -11.15 -6.84
N ASN A 694 -29.81 -11.49 -8.12
CA ASN A 694 -30.73 -10.82 -9.03
C ASN A 694 -30.54 -9.28 -8.98
N VAL A 695 -29.29 -8.80 -8.97
CA VAL A 695 -28.99 -7.37 -8.75
C VAL A 695 -29.65 -6.49 -9.79
N LEU A 696 -29.68 -6.92 -11.05
CA LEU A 696 -30.25 -6.16 -12.17
C LEU A 696 -31.78 -6.14 -12.18
N GLN A 697 -32.41 -6.94 -11.35
CA GLN A 697 -33.86 -6.94 -11.27
C GLN A 697 -34.36 -5.71 -10.51
N TYR A 698 -34.98 -4.76 -11.24
CA TYR A 698 -35.48 -3.49 -10.71
C TYR A 698 -34.34 -2.58 -10.15
N ALA A 699 -33.21 -2.54 -10.84
CA ALA A 699 -32.00 -1.83 -10.47
C ALA A 699 -31.98 -0.41 -11.02
N TYR A 700 -31.46 0.54 -10.22
CA TYR A 700 -31.30 1.93 -10.55
C TYR A 700 -29.91 2.43 -10.16
N ASP A 701 -29.35 3.38 -10.94
CA ASP A 701 -28.10 4.06 -10.57
C ASP A 701 -28.30 4.81 -9.23
N LEU A 702 -27.40 4.61 -8.28
CA LEU A 702 -27.54 5.17 -6.93
C LEU A 702 -27.61 6.69 -6.93
N ARG A 703 -26.88 7.39 -7.81
CA ARG A 703 -26.92 8.87 -7.91
C ARG A 703 -28.30 9.32 -8.35
N SER A 704 -28.93 8.60 -9.27
CA SER A 704 -30.27 8.87 -9.71
C SER A 704 -31.30 8.66 -8.58
N VAL A 705 -31.07 7.67 -7.73
CA VAL A 705 -31.91 7.43 -6.54
C VAL A 705 -31.70 8.51 -5.48
N VAL A 706 -30.48 9.01 -5.31
CA VAL A 706 -30.21 10.16 -4.42
C VAL A 706 -30.93 11.41 -4.93
N ALA A 707 -30.88 11.70 -6.23
CA ALA A 707 -31.63 12.83 -6.82
C ALA A 707 -33.13 12.65 -6.65
N TYR A 708 -33.66 11.45 -6.92
CA TYR A 708 -35.08 11.11 -6.67
C TYR A 708 -35.46 11.32 -5.19
N THR A 709 -34.66 10.84 -4.27
CA THR A 709 -34.89 10.97 -2.82
C THR A 709 -34.91 12.43 -2.40
N ALA A 710 -34.02 13.26 -2.91
CA ALA A 710 -33.99 14.70 -2.67
C ALA A 710 -35.25 15.37 -3.23
N GLY A 711 -35.70 15.03 -4.44
CA GLY A 711 -36.93 15.53 -5.04
C GLY A 711 -38.17 15.16 -4.22
N VAL A 712 -38.28 13.92 -3.76
CA VAL A 712 -39.36 13.45 -2.89
C VAL A 712 -39.34 14.20 -1.56
N ALA A 713 -38.20 14.39 -0.94
CA ALA A 713 -38.07 15.11 0.33
C ALA A 713 -38.45 16.58 0.20
N ALA A 714 -38.00 17.25 -0.88
CA ALA A 714 -38.40 18.63 -1.18
C ALA A 714 -39.91 18.76 -1.44
N GLY A 715 -40.49 17.83 -2.21
CA GLY A 715 -41.94 17.79 -2.43
C GLY A 715 -42.72 17.60 -1.13
N ALA A 716 -42.28 16.68 -0.29
CA ALA A 716 -42.87 16.45 1.04
C ALA A 716 -42.73 17.69 1.93
N ALA A 717 -41.61 18.41 1.89
CA ALA A 717 -41.43 19.69 2.62
C ALA A 717 -42.37 20.78 2.12
N ALA A 718 -42.65 20.79 0.82
CA ALA A 718 -43.63 21.68 0.22
C ALA A 718 -45.10 21.28 0.49
N GLY A 719 -45.33 20.20 1.22
CA GLY A 719 -46.70 19.72 1.54
C GLY A 719 -47.33 18.86 0.45
N ASN A 720 -46.55 18.34 -0.53
CA ASN A 720 -47.04 17.41 -1.53
C ASN A 720 -47.15 15.97 -0.96
N PRO A 721 -48.34 15.42 -0.67
CA PRO A 721 -48.50 14.08 -0.11
C PRO A 721 -48.17 12.97 -1.12
N THR A 722 -48.15 13.32 -2.44
CA THR A 722 -47.89 12.37 -3.53
C THR A 722 -46.48 12.46 -4.10
N ALA A 723 -45.55 13.14 -3.39
CA ALA A 723 -44.21 13.35 -3.87
C ALA A 723 -43.43 12.09 -4.28
N ILE A 724 -43.75 10.92 -3.66
CA ILE A 724 -43.15 9.63 -4.01
C ILE A 724 -43.51 9.18 -5.42
N GLY A 725 -44.78 9.39 -5.82
CA GLY A 725 -45.29 9.04 -7.14
C GLY A 725 -45.32 10.20 -8.14
N ASP A 726 -44.73 11.35 -7.80
CA ASP A 726 -44.64 12.52 -8.67
C ASP A 726 -43.84 12.16 -9.95
N PRO A 727 -44.41 12.33 -11.16
CA PRO A 727 -43.75 12.01 -12.42
C PRO A 727 -42.40 12.72 -12.61
N ASN A 728 -42.26 13.95 -12.09
CA ASN A 728 -40.97 14.68 -12.20
C ASN A 728 -39.90 14.04 -11.33
N ASN A 729 -40.27 13.53 -10.15
CA ASN A 729 -39.33 12.83 -9.28
C ASN A 729 -38.99 11.45 -9.86
N LEU A 730 -39.96 10.68 -10.34
CA LEU A 730 -39.75 9.38 -10.96
C LEU A 730 -38.89 9.48 -12.23
N ALA A 731 -38.99 10.55 -13.00
CA ALA A 731 -38.19 10.80 -14.19
C ALA A 731 -36.69 11.00 -13.88
N LEU A 732 -36.31 11.23 -12.61
CA LEU A 732 -34.91 11.30 -12.19
C LEU A 732 -34.25 9.93 -12.12
N LEU A 733 -35.04 8.84 -12.01
CA LEU A 733 -34.53 7.48 -11.87
C LEU A 733 -33.92 6.98 -13.18
N VAL A 734 -32.68 6.48 -13.12
CA VAL A 734 -31.99 5.89 -14.27
C VAL A 734 -31.89 4.38 -14.05
N PRO A 735 -32.63 3.56 -14.82
CA PRO A 735 -32.58 2.09 -14.71
C PRO A 735 -31.23 1.54 -15.16
N ILE A 736 -30.71 0.55 -14.45
CA ILE A 736 -29.54 -0.25 -14.83
C ILE A 736 -30.03 -1.61 -15.33
N THR A 737 -29.83 -1.88 -16.61
CA THR A 737 -30.28 -3.11 -17.27
C THR A 737 -29.15 -4.09 -17.57
N SER A 738 -27.90 -3.64 -17.53
CA SER A 738 -26.70 -4.47 -17.73
C SER A 738 -25.54 -3.94 -16.92
N ILE A 739 -24.63 -4.83 -16.52
CA ILE A 739 -23.33 -4.52 -15.93
C ILE A 739 -22.30 -5.30 -16.75
N GLU A 740 -21.32 -4.58 -17.30
CA GLU A 740 -20.19 -5.22 -17.95
C GLU A 740 -19.33 -5.96 -16.91
N PRO A 741 -18.99 -7.23 -17.13
CA PRO A 741 -18.07 -7.95 -16.26
C PRO A 741 -16.73 -7.25 -16.17
N VAL A 742 -16.13 -7.27 -14.98
CA VAL A 742 -14.80 -6.67 -14.77
C VAL A 742 -13.75 -7.34 -15.67
N LYS A 743 -12.85 -6.53 -16.24
CA LYS A 743 -11.76 -6.95 -17.14
C LYS A 743 -10.40 -6.46 -16.59
N PRO A 744 -9.27 -7.06 -17.01
CA PRO A 744 -7.95 -6.55 -16.65
C PRO A 744 -7.73 -5.12 -17.15
N GLU A 745 -7.27 -4.26 -16.26
CA GLU A 745 -6.87 -2.88 -16.55
C GLU A 745 -5.54 -2.87 -17.31
N GLN A 746 -5.38 -2.02 -18.30
CA GLN A 746 -4.21 -1.96 -19.16
C GLN A 746 -3.53 -0.59 -19.15
N VAL A 747 -2.21 -0.57 -19.30
CA VAL A 747 -1.42 0.66 -19.49
C VAL A 747 -0.47 0.53 -20.67
N LYS A 748 -0.34 1.62 -21.46
CA LYS A 748 0.73 1.84 -22.43
C LYS A 748 1.58 2.99 -21.93
N SER A 749 2.89 2.77 -21.80
CA SER A 749 3.82 3.73 -21.24
C SER A 749 4.94 4.03 -22.22
N ILE A 750 5.21 5.30 -22.43
CA ILE A 750 6.40 5.82 -23.12
C ILE A 750 7.25 6.56 -22.10
N GLU A 751 8.53 6.26 -22.04
CA GLU A 751 9.50 6.93 -21.18
C GLU A 751 10.73 7.35 -21.97
N VAL A 752 11.15 8.62 -21.80
CA VAL A 752 12.39 9.18 -22.34
C VAL A 752 13.22 9.68 -21.18
N GLY A 753 14.48 9.33 -21.11
CA GLY A 753 15.34 9.74 -20.00
C GLY A 753 16.78 9.99 -20.41
N TYR A 754 17.48 10.72 -19.55
CA TYR A 754 18.90 10.92 -19.58
C TYR A 754 19.47 10.67 -18.19
N LYS A 755 20.52 9.86 -18.11
CA LYS A 755 21.28 9.65 -16.85
C LYS A 755 22.76 9.80 -17.12
N GLY A 756 23.42 10.65 -16.37
CA GLY A 756 24.83 10.94 -16.60
C GLY A 756 25.57 11.44 -15.37
N LEU A 757 26.83 11.02 -15.25
CA LEU A 757 27.77 11.51 -14.25
C LEU A 757 28.74 12.47 -14.93
N LEU A 758 28.62 13.78 -14.60
CA LEU A 758 29.39 14.83 -15.18
C LEU A 758 30.59 15.22 -14.27
N GLY A 759 31.79 15.17 -14.83
CA GLY A 759 33.02 15.52 -14.11
C GLY A 759 33.23 14.71 -12.83
N GLU A 760 32.73 13.47 -12.79
CA GLU A 760 32.79 12.55 -11.63
C GLU A 760 32.15 13.09 -10.33
N LYS A 761 31.43 14.20 -10.40
CA LYS A 761 30.87 14.90 -9.23
C LYS A 761 29.38 15.16 -9.28
N LEU A 762 28.82 15.36 -10.46
CA LEU A 762 27.41 15.69 -10.63
C LEU A 762 26.69 14.56 -11.35
N LEU A 763 25.87 13.83 -10.63
CA LEU A 763 24.91 12.87 -11.20
C LEU A 763 23.63 13.62 -11.56
N ILE A 764 23.21 13.46 -12.82
CA ILE A 764 21.98 14.02 -13.35
C ILE A 764 21.11 12.85 -13.79
N ASP A 765 19.84 12.82 -13.42
CA ASP A 765 18.86 11.86 -13.91
C ASP A 765 17.55 12.59 -14.25
N LEU A 766 17.26 12.67 -15.54
CA LEU A 766 16.07 13.31 -16.11
C LEU A 766 15.18 12.25 -16.70
N VAL A 767 13.89 12.34 -16.45
CA VAL A 767 12.91 11.44 -17.06
C VAL A 767 11.61 12.18 -17.37
N TYR A 768 11.04 11.91 -18.53
CA TYR A 768 9.66 12.24 -18.89
C TYR A 768 8.92 10.95 -19.20
N TYR A 769 7.68 10.84 -18.75
CA TYR A 769 6.83 9.70 -19.07
C TYR A 769 5.41 10.15 -19.46
N ARG A 770 4.76 9.31 -20.29
CA ARG A 770 3.35 9.42 -20.64
C ARG A 770 2.73 8.03 -20.58
N ASN A 771 1.67 7.89 -19.82
CA ASN A 771 0.91 6.66 -19.63
C ASN A 771 -0.51 6.85 -20.17
N GLU A 772 -1.01 5.89 -20.94
CA GLU A 772 -2.39 5.79 -21.39
C GLU A 772 -3.00 4.55 -20.74
N TYR A 773 -4.07 4.74 -19.96
CA TYR A 773 -4.79 3.68 -19.27
C TYR A 773 -6.08 3.37 -20.02
N ASN A 774 -6.39 2.08 -20.20
CA ASN A 774 -7.62 1.56 -20.79
C ASN A 774 -8.25 0.56 -19.83
N ASP A 775 -9.56 0.37 -19.94
CA ASP A 775 -10.33 -0.53 -19.08
C ASP A 775 -10.09 -0.25 -17.58
N PHE A 776 -10.04 1.03 -17.19
CA PHE A 776 -9.80 1.45 -15.80
C PHE A 776 -10.88 0.88 -14.89
N ILE A 777 -10.47 0.16 -13.83
CA ILE A 777 -11.41 -0.46 -12.90
C ILE A 777 -11.89 0.57 -11.89
N ALA A 778 -13.22 0.72 -11.83
CA ALA A 778 -13.94 1.55 -10.88
C ALA A 778 -15.13 0.78 -10.30
N SER A 779 -15.91 1.38 -9.40
CA SER A 779 -17.09 0.76 -8.81
C SER A 779 -18.37 1.45 -9.28
N GLN A 780 -19.36 0.66 -9.70
CA GLN A 780 -20.72 1.12 -9.95
C GLN A 780 -21.58 0.87 -8.74
N PHE A 781 -22.31 1.89 -8.30
CA PHE A 781 -23.26 1.80 -7.19
C PHE A 781 -24.69 1.68 -7.71
N ILE A 782 -25.40 0.68 -7.21
CA ILE A 782 -26.72 0.29 -7.65
C ILE A 782 -27.68 0.22 -6.47
N ARG A 783 -28.88 0.74 -6.64
CA ARG A 783 -29.99 0.60 -5.71
C ARG A 783 -31.10 -0.22 -6.34
N LYS A 784 -31.63 -1.19 -5.60
CA LYS A 784 -32.68 -2.11 -6.04
C LYS A 784 -34.01 -1.75 -5.43
N ALA A 785 -35.07 -1.66 -6.25
CA ALA A 785 -36.43 -1.53 -5.78
C ALA A 785 -37.06 -2.92 -5.57
N SER A 786 -38.18 -2.99 -4.84
CA SER A 786 -38.90 -4.26 -4.61
C SER A 786 -39.69 -4.77 -5.84
N GLY A 787 -39.86 -3.95 -6.87
CA GLY A 787 -40.60 -4.27 -8.09
C GLY A 787 -40.39 -3.21 -9.18
N VAL A 788 -41.04 -3.38 -10.32
CA VAL A 788 -41.01 -2.45 -11.45
C VAL A 788 -41.55 -1.10 -11.03
N ILE A 789 -40.82 -0.03 -11.36
CA ILE A 789 -41.30 1.35 -11.31
C ILE A 789 -41.58 1.76 -12.76
N ASP A 790 -42.87 1.88 -13.10
CA ASP A 790 -43.31 2.31 -14.42
C ASP A 790 -43.25 3.83 -14.50
N ILE A 791 -42.18 4.32 -15.12
CA ILE A 791 -41.93 5.76 -15.27
C ILE A 791 -42.75 6.36 -16.43
N GLU A 792 -43.10 5.55 -17.46
CA GLU A 792 -43.81 6.01 -18.64
C GLU A 792 -45.34 5.97 -18.51
N GLY A 793 -45.84 5.06 -17.67
CA GLY A 793 -47.30 4.78 -17.51
C GLY A 793 -47.97 5.58 -16.40
N MET A 794 -47.30 6.50 -15.72
CA MET A 794 -47.87 7.30 -14.64
C MET A 794 -48.84 8.36 -15.21
N PRO A 795 -50.11 8.42 -14.68
CA PRO A 795 -51.03 9.44 -15.12
C PRO A 795 -50.54 10.84 -14.74
N THR A 796 -50.62 11.73 -15.71
CA THR A 796 -50.29 13.16 -15.54
C THR A 796 -51.43 14.01 -14.94
N ASP A 797 -52.59 13.40 -14.69
CA ASP A 797 -53.82 14.06 -14.20
C ASP A 797 -53.85 14.06 -12.64
N PRO A 798 -53.82 15.20 -11.97
CA PRO A 798 -53.90 15.32 -10.52
C PRO A 798 -55.27 14.90 -9.92
N THR A 799 -56.28 14.63 -10.72
CA THR A 799 -57.61 14.19 -10.26
C THR A 799 -57.83 12.67 -10.27
N TYR A 800 -56.74 11.92 -10.43
CA TYR A 800 -56.77 10.47 -10.62
C TYR A 800 -57.36 9.73 -9.40
N ASN A 801 -58.46 9.02 -9.64
CA ASN A 801 -59.07 8.09 -8.69
C ASN A 801 -58.24 6.80 -8.68
N PHE A 802 -57.75 6.41 -7.51
CA PHE A 802 -57.01 5.22 -7.12
C PHE A 802 -56.94 4.08 -8.14
N ASP A 803 -55.80 3.86 -8.80
CA ASP A 803 -55.45 2.68 -9.58
C ASP A 803 -54.49 1.80 -8.79
N PRO A 804 -54.79 0.53 -8.54
CA PRO A 804 -53.93 -0.43 -7.85
C PRO A 804 -52.51 -0.55 -8.45
N ARG A 805 -52.36 -0.38 -9.76
CA ARG A 805 -51.04 -0.37 -10.43
C ARG A 805 -50.23 0.87 -10.03
N THR A 806 -50.87 2.01 -9.92
CA THR A 806 -50.21 3.25 -9.44
C THR A 806 -49.79 3.14 -8.00
N GLU A 807 -50.64 2.57 -7.12
CA GLU A 807 -50.29 2.29 -5.73
C GLU A 807 -49.12 1.34 -5.62
N GLN A 808 -49.09 0.29 -6.41
CA GLN A 808 -47.98 -0.67 -6.43
C GLN A 808 -46.70 0.00 -6.92
N ASN A 809 -46.79 0.88 -7.93
CA ASN A 809 -45.63 1.69 -8.40
C ASN A 809 -45.08 2.61 -7.31
N ILE A 810 -45.99 3.32 -6.60
CA ILE A 810 -45.60 4.14 -5.44
C ILE A 810 -44.97 3.29 -4.35
N ARG A 811 -45.50 2.11 -4.03
CA ARG A 811 -44.91 1.22 -3.01
C ARG A 811 -43.50 0.74 -3.43
N ASN A 812 -43.33 0.37 -4.71
CA ASN A 812 -42.04 -0.03 -5.23
C ASN A 812 -41.01 1.13 -5.15
N ALA A 813 -41.40 2.35 -5.57
CA ALA A 813 -40.59 3.53 -5.48
C ALA A 813 -40.27 3.92 -4.03
N GLN A 814 -41.18 3.69 -3.10
CA GLN A 814 -40.94 3.93 -1.66
C GLN A 814 -39.81 3.07 -1.10
N THR A 815 -39.55 1.90 -1.65
CA THR A 815 -38.46 1.02 -1.19
C THR A 815 -37.09 1.62 -1.47
N LEU A 816 -36.97 2.54 -2.45
CA LEU A 816 -35.73 3.26 -2.74
C LEU A 816 -35.41 4.33 -1.66
N LEU A 817 -36.41 4.77 -0.90
CA LEU A 817 -36.26 5.82 0.13
C LEU A 817 -35.71 5.28 1.47
N THR A 818 -35.59 3.96 1.61
CA THR A 818 -35.04 3.38 2.84
C THR A 818 -33.58 3.83 3.01
N PRO A 819 -33.13 4.26 4.22
CA PRO A 819 -31.78 4.70 4.43
C PRO A 819 -30.74 3.65 3.99
N ILE A 820 -29.67 4.11 3.32
CA ILE A 820 -28.62 3.25 2.77
C ILE A 820 -27.84 2.53 3.88
N THR A 821 -27.74 3.17 5.04
CA THR A 821 -26.93 2.76 6.19
C THR A 821 -27.66 1.84 7.19
N THR A 822 -28.79 1.24 6.80
CA THR A 822 -29.44 0.22 7.64
C THR A 822 -28.74 -1.11 7.48
N ILE A 823 -28.08 -1.59 8.55
CA ILE A 823 -27.37 -2.87 8.57
C ILE A 823 -28.33 -4.01 8.17
N GLY A 824 -27.87 -4.86 7.26
CA GLY A 824 -28.63 -6.01 6.76
C GLY A 824 -29.60 -5.69 5.61
N GLN A 825 -29.66 -4.44 5.13
CA GLN A 825 -30.39 -4.15 3.88
C GLN A 825 -29.55 -4.55 2.67
N GLU A 826 -30.00 -5.54 1.95
CA GLU A 826 -29.34 -6.07 0.75
C GLU A 826 -29.94 -5.48 -0.55
N ASN A 827 -30.18 -4.17 -0.61
CA ASN A 827 -30.74 -3.52 -1.78
C ASN A 827 -29.87 -2.42 -2.37
N THR A 828 -28.70 -2.13 -1.76
CA THR A 828 -27.66 -1.28 -2.32
C THR A 828 -26.40 -2.10 -2.53
N PHE A 829 -25.84 -2.04 -3.74
CA PHE A 829 -24.68 -2.82 -4.15
C PHE A 829 -23.60 -1.91 -4.70
N SER A 830 -22.33 -2.27 -4.44
CA SER A 830 -21.16 -1.73 -5.12
C SER A 830 -20.49 -2.86 -5.89
N ILE A 831 -20.35 -2.68 -7.21
CA ILE A 831 -19.86 -3.72 -8.13
C ILE A 831 -18.68 -3.17 -8.91
N PRO A 832 -17.51 -3.83 -8.90
CA PRO A 832 -16.40 -3.47 -9.78
C PRO A 832 -16.77 -3.63 -11.26
N THR A 833 -16.47 -2.61 -12.05
CA THR A 833 -16.66 -2.58 -13.51
C THR A 833 -15.53 -1.79 -14.16
N ASN A 834 -15.45 -1.76 -15.48
CA ASN A 834 -14.47 -0.96 -16.20
C ASN A 834 -15.10 0.31 -16.78
N VAL A 835 -14.35 1.41 -16.71
CA VAL A 835 -14.77 2.67 -17.32
C VAL A 835 -14.42 2.63 -18.81
N ASP A 836 -15.43 2.86 -19.67
CA ASP A 836 -15.24 2.96 -21.13
C ASP A 836 -14.67 4.33 -21.51
N ARG A 837 -13.53 4.67 -20.94
CA ARG A 837 -12.79 5.91 -21.23
C ARG A 837 -11.29 5.69 -21.07
N LYS A 838 -10.52 6.29 -21.97
CA LYS A 838 -9.07 6.35 -21.84
C LYS A 838 -8.67 7.46 -20.87
N LEU A 839 -7.77 7.14 -19.94
CA LEU A 839 -7.17 8.11 -19.04
C LEU A 839 -5.70 8.32 -19.42
N THR A 840 -5.24 9.57 -19.40
CA THR A 840 -3.84 9.90 -19.71
C THR A 840 -3.18 10.56 -18.51
N ALA A 841 -2.13 9.92 -17.95
CA ALA A 841 -1.25 10.53 -16.97
C ALA A 841 0.12 10.80 -17.58
N GLN A 842 0.71 11.93 -17.25
CA GLN A 842 2.06 12.30 -17.68
C GLN A 842 2.83 12.99 -16.57
N GLY A 843 4.14 12.94 -16.65
CA GLY A 843 4.97 13.62 -15.69
C GLY A 843 6.43 13.68 -16.10
N PHE A 844 7.16 14.50 -15.37
CA PHE A 844 8.61 14.49 -15.47
C PHE A 844 9.24 14.53 -14.07
N ALA A 845 10.45 13.96 -13.98
CA ALA A 845 11.22 13.98 -12.74
C ALA A 845 12.68 14.36 -13.05
N ILE A 846 13.25 15.16 -12.17
CA ILE A 846 14.64 15.61 -12.20
C ILE A 846 15.30 15.14 -10.91
N GLY A 847 16.42 14.42 -11.00
CA GLY A 847 17.29 14.08 -9.87
C GLY A 847 18.66 14.70 -10.08
N LEU A 848 19.20 15.31 -9.05
CA LEU A 848 20.53 15.93 -9.03
C LEU A 848 21.25 15.54 -7.74
N ASP A 849 22.45 14.97 -7.87
CA ASP A 849 23.33 14.68 -6.73
C ASP A 849 24.73 15.23 -7.01
N TYR A 850 25.20 16.07 -6.15
CA TYR A 850 26.49 16.72 -6.29
C TYR A 850 27.44 16.39 -5.12
N SER A 851 28.57 15.82 -5.46
CA SER A 851 29.65 15.52 -4.52
C SER A 851 30.58 16.72 -4.35
N LEU A 852 30.57 17.30 -3.16
CA LEU A 852 31.42 18.39 -2.74
C LEU A 852 32.74 17.86 -2.13
N PRO A 853 33.82 18.72 -2.04
CA PRO A 853 35.03 18.33 -1.35
C PRO A 853 34.80 17.88 0.10
N LYS A 854 35.67 17.03 0.62
CA LYS A 854 35.65 16.52 2.00
C LYS A 854 34.40 15.66 2.31
N GLY A 855 33.81 15.01 1.31
CA GLY A 855 32.68 14.06 1.50
C GLY A 855 31.32 14.70 1.75
N TYR A 856 31.16 16.02 1.59
CA TYR A 856 29.84 16.65 1.60
C TYR A 856 29.09 16.29 0.33
N LYS A 857 27.77 16.09 0.45
CA LYS A 857 26.84 15.82 -0.65
C LYS A 857 25.64 16.74 -0.55
N ILE A 858 25.25 17.32 -1.69
CA ILE A 858 23.96 17.98 -1.88
C ILE A 858 23.20 17.15 -2.92
N GLY A 859 22.02 16.71 -2.58
CA GLY A 859 21.14 15.99 -3.48
C GLY A 859 19.74 16.58 -3.47
N GLY A 860 18.95 16.21 -4.45
CA GLY A 860 17.54 16.55 -4.47
C GLY A 860 16.87 16.07 -5.71
N ASN A 861 15.54 16.04 -5.65
CA ASN A 861 14.72 15.75 -6.83
C ASN A 861 13.46 16.63 -6.84
N TYR A 862 12.95 16.81 -8.05
CA TYR A 862 11.70 17.47 -8.32
C TYR A 862 10.85 16.57 -9.21
N ASN A 863 9.55 16.49 -8.93
CA ASN A 863 8.59 15.68 -9.66
C ASN A 863 7.35 16.52 -10.01
N TRP A 864 6.90 16.40 -11.24
CA TRP A 864 5.63 16.94 -11.73
C TRP A 864 4.79 15.81 -12.31
N ASN A 865 3.53 15.71 -11.88
CA ASN A 865 2.60 14.65 -12.31
C ASN A 865 1.24 15.27 -12.63
N LYS A 866 0.58 14.83 -13.70
CA LYS A 866 -0.74 15.31 -14.09
C LYS A 866 -1.59 14.23 -14.72
N LEU A 867 -2.86 14.14 -14.31
CA LEU A 867 -3.92 13.41 -15.00
C LEU A 867 -4.72 14.38 -15.88
N SER A 868 -4.88 14.08 -17.17
CA SER A 868 -5.51 15.00 -18.13
C SER A 868 -7.03 14.94 -18.13
N ASP A 869 -7.62 13.82 -17.74
CA ASP A 869 -9.04 13.48 -18.00
C ASP A 869 -9.87 13.36 -16.70
N ALA A 870 -9.39 13.94 -15.59
CA ALA A 870 -10.02 13.81 -14.27
C ALA A 870 -11.44 14.42 -14.21
N GLU A 871 -11.64 15.61 -14.80
CA GLU A 871 -12.95 16.29 -14.80
C GLU A 871 -14.01 15.51 -15.59
N GLN A 872 -13.62 14.92 -16.72
CA GLN A 872 -14.51 14.11 -17.54
C GLN A 872 -14.90 12.81 -16.83
N LEU A 873 -13.95 12.19 -16.12
CA LEU A 873 -14.22 11.00 -15.33
C LEU A 873 -15.20 11.27 -14.20
N ALA A 874 -15.02 12.40 -13.48
CA ALA A 874 -15.93 12.85 -12.45
C ALA A 874 -17.35 13.15 -13.00
N ALA A 875 -17.45 13.74 -14.20
CA ALA A 875 -18.72 13.98 -14.87
C ALA A 875 -19.45 12.65 -15.21
N ASP A 876 -18.70 11.61 -15.56
CA ASP A 876 -19.27 10.25 -15.75
C ASP A 876 -19.65 9.57 -14.42
N GLY A 877 -19.31 10.19 -13.27
CA GLY A 877 -19.64 9.74 -11.91
C GLY A 877 -18.68 8.73 -11.33
N PHE A 878 -17.48 8.66 -11.86
CA PHE A 878 -16.40 7.84 -11.30
C PHE A 878 -15.36 8.72 -10.62
N LEU A 879 -14.71 8.19 -9.59
CA LEU A 879 -13.59 8.85 -8.93
C LEU A 879 -12.31 8.60 -9.75
N ALA A 880 -11.52 9.65 -9.94
CA ALA A 880 -10.22 9.53 -10.61
C ALA A 880 -9.20 8.83 -9.71
N GLU A 881 -9.28 9.05 -8.41
CA GLU A 881 -8.35 8.52 -7.39
C GLU A 881 -6.87 8.75 -7.76
N PHE A 882 -6.57 9.84 -8.48
CA PHE A 882 -5.19 10.14 -8.87
C PHE A 882 -4.32 10.51 -7.68
N ASN A 883 -4.87 11.24 -6.70
CA ASN A 883 -4.39 11.45 -5.33
C ASN A 883 -2.90 11.80 -5.21
N THR A 884 -2.38 12.56 -6.15
CA THR A 884 -0.96 12.87 -6.25
C THR A 884 -0.79 14.37 -6.42
N PRO A 885 0.08 15.03 -5.62
CA PRO A 885 0.36 16.46 -5.80
C PRO A 885 0.94 16.72 -7.19
N GLU A 886 0.53 17.81 -7.82
CA GLU A 886 1.06 18.17 -9.15
C GLU A 886 2.57 18.46 -9.05
N HIS A 887 3.01 19.14 -7.99
CA HIS A 887 4.40 19.49 -7.76
C HIS A 887 4.89 18.96 -6.41
N LYS A 888 6.07 18.33 -6.40
CA LYS A 888 6.78 17.98 -5.17
C LYS A 888 8.29 17.99 -5.39
N TYR A 889 9.03 18.31 -4.34
CA TYR A 889 10.48 18.22 -4.34
C TYR A 889 11.05 17.86 -2.99
N ASN A 890 12.27 17.35 -3.00
CA ASN A 890 13.08 17.21 -1.81
C ASN A 890 14.52 17.71 -2.06
N ILE A 891 15.17 18.14 -0.99
CA ILE A 891 16.57 18.58 -0.98
C ILE A 891 17.25 17.93 0.20
N THR A 892 18.42 17.34 -0.04
CA THR A 892 19.23 16.69 1.00
C THR A 892 20.60 17.31 1.08
N PHE A 893 21.12 17.45 2.31
CA PHE A 893 22.49 17.86 2.57
C PHE A 893 23.11 16.95 3.62
N SER A 894 24.22 16.32 3.29
CA SER A 894 24.77 15.29 4.16
C SER A 894 26.30 15.23 4.10
N ASN A 895 26.88 14.73 5.18
CA ASN A 895 28.26 14.27 5.22
C ASN A 895 28.37 13.15 6.26
N ARG A 896 28.85 11.99 5.84
CA ARG A 896 29.00 10.81 6.72
C ARG A 896 30.22 10.87 7.62
N LYS A 897 31.21 11.69 7.26
CA LYS A 897 32.53 11.81 7.91
C LYS A 897 32.99 13.27 7.94
N VAL A 898 32.20 14.16 8.61
CA VAL A 898 32.69 15.53 8.90
C VAL A 898 34.00 15.47 9.68
N THR A 899 34.05 14.50 10.59
CA THR A 899 35.26 13.99 11.23
C THR A 899 35.23 12.46 11.13
N ASP A 900 36.27 11.77 11.53
CA ASP A 900 36.30 10.29 11.58
C ASP A 900 35.17 9.65 12.42
N ARG A 901 34.51 10.46 13.25
CA ARG A 901 33.47 9.98 14.19
C ARG A 901 32.11 10.58 13.95
N ILE A 902 32.02 11.79 13.37
CA ILE A 902 30.78 12.55 13.27
C ILE A 902 30.30 12.59 11.83
N GLY A 903 29.04 12.28 11.63
CA GLY A 903 28.29 12.47 10.38
C GLY A 903 26.95 13.17 10.64
N PHE A 904 26.33 13.67 9.58
CA PHE A 904 24.99 14.24 9.61
C PHE A 904 24.25 14.03 8.30
N ASN A 905 22.92 14.13 8.35
CA ASN A 905 22.04 14.19 7.19
C ASN A 905 20.84 15.10 7.50
N ILE A 906 20.50 15.96 6.56
CA ILE A 906 19.35 16.86 6.61
C ILE A 906 18.56 16.63 5.32
N ALA A 907 17.25 16.51 5.43
CA ALA A 907 16.33 16.36 4.30
C ALA A 907 15.12 17.29 4.47
N TYR A 908 14.88 18.15 3.50
CA TYR A 908 13.67 18.96 3.41
C TYR A 908 12.83 18.46 2.28
N ARG A 909 11.53 18.27 2.54
CA ARG A 909 10.52 17.85 1.55
C ARG A 909 9.41 18.86 1.49
N TRP A 910 8.91 19.10 0.29
CA TRP A 910 7.73 19.91 0.05
C TRP A 910 6.84 19.24 -1.02
N GLN A 911 5.53 19.32 -0.82
CA GLN A 911 4.53 18.92 -1.80
C GLN A 911 3.41 19.95 -1.86
N ASP A 912 2.82 20.10 -3.04
CA ASP A 912 1.69 20.96 -3.30
C ASP A 912 0.40 20.37 -2.71
N GLU A 913 -0.64 21.20 -2.60
CA GLU A 913 -1.99 20.74 -2.27
C GLU A 913 -2.56 19.88 -3.40
N PHE A 914 -3.45 18.97 -3.07
CA PHE A 914 -4.14 18.14 -4.06
C PHE A 914 -5.49 17.66 -3.53
N LEU A 915 -6.40 17.28 -4.46
CA LEU A 915 -7.64 16.62 -4.12
C LEU A 915 -7.37 15.14 -3.85
N TRP A 916 -7.82 14.67 -2.69
CA TRP A 916 -7.88 13.25 -2.36
C TRP A 916 -9.28 12.72 -2.63
N GLU A 917 -9.37 11.63 -3.37
CA GLU A 917 -10.60 10.94 -3.71
C GLU A 917 -10.47 9.46 -3.34
N SER A 918 -11.38 8.96 -2.53
CA SER A 918 -11.47 7.54 -2.20
C SER A 918 -12.92 7.18 -1.84
N SER A 919 -13.22 5.89 -1.81
CA SER A 919 -14.51 5.39 -1.34
C SER A 919 -14.80 5.69 0.14
N PHE A 920 -13.76 5.95 0.94
CA PHE A 920 -13.91 6.29 2.37
C PHE A 920 -14.26 7.77 2.57
N ALA A 921 -13.48 8.68 1.96
CA ALA A 921 -13.66 10.13 2.12
C ALA A 921 -13.01 10.90 0.97
N GLN A 922 -13.52 12.10 0.69
CA GLN A 922 -13.03 13.00 -0.33
C GLN A 922 -12.76 14.37 0.26
N GLY A 923 -11.65 14.99 -0.14
CA GLY A 923 -11.33 16.33 0.32
C GLY A 923 -9.93 16.78 -0.03
N LYS A 924 -9.66 18.05 0.25
CA LYS A 924 -8.38 18.69 -0.08
C LYS A 924 -7.32 18.33 0.94
N VAL A 925 -6.18 17.83 0.49
CA VAL A 925 -4.95 17.68 1.27
C VAL A 925 -4.13 18.95 1.08
N PRO A 926 -3.85 19.74 2.13
CA PRO A 926 -3.09 20.99 2.01
C PRO A 926 -1.63 20.78 1.59
N ALA A 927 -1.02 21.81 1.02
CA ALA A 927 0.41 21.84 0.79
C ALA A 927 1.19 21.74 2.11
N ILE A 928 2.30 21.01 2.11
CA ILE A 928 3.11 20.76 3.30
C ILE A 928 4.61 20.79 3.01
N GLY A 929 5.39 21.36 3.95
CA GLY A 929 6.84 21.24 4.00
C GLY A 929 7.30 20.58 5.30
N THR A 930 8.19 19.58 5.23
CA THR A 930 8.74 18.91 6.41
C THR A 930 10.26 18.90 6.39
N LEU A 931 10.87 19.04 7.56
CA LEU A 931 12.32 19.01 7.75
C LEU A 931 12.68 17.82 8.64
N ASP A 932 13.52 16.92 8.11
CA ASP A 932 14.12 15.82 8.86
C ASP A 932 15.62 16.04 9.01
N ALA A 933 16.19 15.69 10.15
CA ALA A 933 17.64 15.73 10.32
C ALA A 933 18.12 14.72 11.35
N GLN A 934 19.39 14.30 11.17
CA GLN A 934 20.09 13.47 12.15
C GLN A 934 21.57 13.82 12.22
N VAL A 935 22.15 13.59 13.39
CA VAL A 935 23.59 13.58 13.65
C VAL A 935 23.97 12.17 14.10
N SER A 936 25.06 11.66 13.56
CA SER A 936 25.59 10.34 13.92
C SER A 936 26.98 10.47 14.55
N TYR A 937 27.23 9.66 15.57
CA TYR A 937 28.53 9.57 16.25
C TYR A 937 29.02 8.12 16.29
N ARG A 938 30.18 7.86 15.70
CA ARG A 938 30.76 6.52 15.60
C ARG A 938 31.75 6.26 16.75
N LEU A 939 31.49 5.24 17.54
CA LEU A 939 32.39 4.70 18.57
C LEU A 939 33.18 3.53 17.96
N LYS A 940 34.36 3.81 17.39
CA LYS A 940 35.16 2.82 16.65
C LYS A 940 35.56 1.63 17.53
N ASP A 941 35.92 1.88 18.79
CA ASP A 941 36.47 0.89 19.72
C ASP A 941 35.43 -0.20 20.08
N VAL A 942 34.13 0.14 20.11
CA VAL A 942 33.01 -0.74 20.41
C VAL A 942 32.12 -1.03 19.19
N LYS A 943 32.59 -0.67 17.99
CA LYS A 943 31.88 -0.89 16.71
C LYS A 943 30.42 -0.45 16.76
N SER A 944 30.17 0.73 17.34
CA SER A 944 28.80 1.21 17.49
C SER A 944 28.61 2.58 16.84
N LEU A 945 27.36 2.81 16.40
CA LEU A 945 26.88 4.06 15.81
C LEU A 945 25.72 4.56 16.68
N ILE A 946 25.90 5.76 17.24
CA ILE A 946 24.84 6.48 17.94
C ILE A 946 24.25 7.49 16.98
N LYS A 947 22.92 7.58 16.90
CA LYS A 947 22.21 8.59 16.10
C LYS A 947 21.24 9.35 17.00
N ILE A 948 21.22 10.67 16.84
CA ILE A 948 20.19 11.56 17.40
C ILE A 948 19.58 12.31 16.24
N GLY A 949 18.26 12.31 16.15
CA GLY A 949 17.57 12.95 15.03
C GLY A 949 16.08 13.09 15.25
N GLY A 950 15.41 13.52 14.19
CA GLY A 950 13.96 13.57 14.16
C GLY A 950 13.43 13.71 12.74
N SER A 951 12.24 13.18 12.56
CA SER A 951 11.40 13.40 11.39
C SER A 951 10.40 14.50 11.70
N ASN A 952 10.18 15.42 10.75
CA ASN A 952 9.31 16.59 10.93
C ASN A 952 9.71 17.42 12.16
N LEU A 953 10.97 17.89 12.17
CA LEU A 953 11.56 18.61 13.30
C LEU A 953 10.78 19.83 13.76
N THR A 954 10.02 20.47 12.86
CA THR A 954 9.15 21.62 13.15
C THR A 954 7.87 21.24 13.88
N ASN A 955 7.58 19.95 13.98
CA ASN A 955 6.33 19.38 14.53
C ASN A 955 5.08 19.97 13.84
N GLU A 956 5.15 20.18 12.54
CA GLU A 956 3.98 20.51 11.72
C GLU A 956 2.94 19.41 11.81
N ARG A 957 1.68 19.78 11.98
CA ARG A 957 0.56 18.83 12.02
C ARG A 957 -0.01 18.68 10.62
N TYR A 958 0.14 17.51 10.00
CA TYR A 958 -0.25 17.32 8.62
C TYR A 958 -0.86 15.94 8.36
N VAL A 959 -1.53 15.82 7.23
CA VAL A 959 -2.06 14.56 6.69
C VAL A 959 -1.44 14.30 5.32
N LEU A 960 -1.27 13.03 4.96
CA LEU A 960 -0.84 12.60 3.62
C LEU A 960 -2.00 12.15 2.74
N ASN A 961 -3.16 11.90 3.34
CA ASN A 961 -4.40 11.52 2.69
C ASN A 961 -5.59 12.01 3.52
N TYR A 962 -6.71 12.37 2.90
CA TYR A 962 -7.86 12.98 3.59
C TYR A 962 -8.54 12.01 4.54
N GLY A 963 -8.41 10.86 4.66
CA GLY A 963 -8.92 9.91 5.66
C GLY A 963 -7.82 9.34 6.56
N GLY A 964 -6.63 9.93 6.53
CA GLY A 964 -5.49 9.48 7.30
C GLY A 964 -5.36 10.16 8.66
N PRO A 965 -4.47 9.64 9.51
CA PRO A 965 -4.18 10.23 10.81
C PRO A 965 -3.44 11.56 10.66
N THR A 966 -3.51 12.40 11.70
CA THR A 966 -2.74 13.64 11.80
C THR A 966 -1.34 13.33 12.29
N LEU A 967 -0.36 13.45 11.39
CA LEU A 967 1.04 13.13 11.63
C LEU A 967 1.74 14.27 12.39
N GLY A 968 2.50 13.91 13.42
CA GLY A 968 3.37 14.81 14.17
C GLY A 968 4.85 14.46 14.05
N ALA A 969 5.70 15.14 14.82
CA ALA A 969 7.14 14.86 14.88
C ALA A 969 7.45 13.54 15.57
N ILE A 970 8.54 12.90 15.14
CA ILE A 970 9.19 11.82 15.88
C ILE A 970 10.64 12.23 16.14
N TYR A 971 11.03 12.38 17.41
CA TYR A 971 12.42 12.59 17.82
C TYR A 971 12.98 11.29 18.37
N TYR A 972 14.20 10.94 18.01
CA TYR A 972 14.80 9.64 18.36
C TYR A 972 16.26 9.71 18.78
N LEU A 973 16.62 8.76 19.64
CA LEU A 973 17.99 8.36 19.97
C LEU A 973 18.12 6.87 19.66
N SER A 974 19.10 6.51 18.83
CA SER A 974 19.36 5.09 18.55
C SER A 974 20.83 4.72 18.74
N VAL A 975 21.05 3.46 19.06
CA VAL A 975 22.38 2.85 19.17
C VAL A 975 22.38 1.57 18.33
N THR A 976 23.29 1.48 17.39
CA THR A 976 23.50 0.28 16.57
C THR A 976 24.88 -0.29 16.86
N PHE A 977 24.95 -1.56 17.21
CA PHE A 977 26.19 -2.32 17.31
C PHE A 977 26.29 -3.24 16.09
N ASP A 978 27.39 -3.20 15.37
CA ASP A 978 27.56 -4.04 14.20
C ASP A 978 28.75 -4.98 14.35
N GLN A 979 28.53 -6.26 14.03
CA GLN A 979 29.54 -7.32 14.11
C GLN A 979 30.25 -7.43 15.48
N LEU A 980 29.48 -7.41 16.58
CA LEU A 980 29.99 -7.52 17.95
C LEU A 980 30.75 -8.82 18.21
N MET A 981 30.29 -9.93 17.62
CA MET A 981 30.91 -11.25 17.66
C MET A 981 30.95 -11.82 16.24
N LYS A 982 32.07 -12.48 15.87
CA LYS A 982 32.22 -13.21 14.59
C LYS A 982 32.25 -14.71 14.83
#